data_b44a42bc0e3dcf6ef41fa77e3d6d0547
#
_entry.id   b44a42bc0e3dcf6ef41fa77e3d6d0547
#
_cell.length_a   1.000
_cell.length_b   1.000
_cell.length_c   1.000
_cell.angle_alpha   90.00
_cell.angle_beta   90.00
_cell.angle_gamma   90.00
#
_symmetry.space_group_name_H-M   'P 1'
#
loop_
_entity.id
_entity.type
_entity.pdbx_description
1 polymer ?
#
loop_
_entity_poly.entity_id
_entity_poly.type
_entity_poly.pdbx_seq_one_letter_code
_entity_poly.pdbx_strand_id
1 'polypeptide(L)'
;MNKTALTKTYTKDIQNSCLNSKKIVLSLAAISFSASCTHATLTPEIETYEEATNRHTKARSGVRSTNSNNKTINNLQTSTQTVSNTGNTLVIESGGTITISNGSQQAVNFTQGSSTSTFLNQGTLIGGNNAASVRLGANRNNGVTIETFDNQGIIGNGSSRFGVTVWGTNSSKSTINNFSNSGTIHSSTGESIYFDNAKISSFANSGTIKSKQGAGVNISQGTSSIGNFNNSGTIEGKSMGVNVRSTIDTFVNSGLITTTVKGAHWSNGIQINANVKTLKNKGTIQGFSAPIRSSGGTIESLINEGTMKGESIGIYMSGGLVKTLINSGTINQNNSATWAAGIKLQNNSTIENIINTGSISSNAFGISVTGGKFGTLTIKDGGQVYGKYSAIGVGQSQTLGDLYIDGSSSNGRVSGIYSEEHGILLENNSRTQKIELKNGGIIQGKIDGIRLTDSASLSGEMILFGEGSRVEGGRGAGILNRSGKITGSITIKDGATVTATSNLAIVNHRSGSITGGITVSGKNTKLQGNIINMGNASIGSDIKIEDGAKVEGGLVNQDNGAISGSITVDKDSKLDSITNTSTSSTGISGSITNNSDNKLEISNSGNIGGKIESTGSADMVISNSNGGTISGGISSSGSGSTSISNSQGSTINNGITVSGSAQVE
;
A
#
# COMPACT_ATOMS: atom_id res chain seq x y z
N MET A 1 44.40 17.59 31.05
CA MET A 1 44.40 17.73 29.60
C MET A 1 43.00 18.15 29.17
N ASN A 2 42.90 19.31 28.59
CA ASN A 2 41.69 20.10 28.44
C ASN A 2 40.70 19.53 27.45
N LYS A 3 39.48 19.25 27.88
CA LYS A 3 38.32 18.82 27.05
C LYS A 3 37.83 19.88 26.03
N THR A 4 38.38 21.08 26.05
CA THR A 4 37.94 22.21 25.20
C THR A 4 38.66 22.28 23.85
N ALA A 5 39.76 21.55 23.66
CA ALA A 5 40.49 21.54 22.39
C ALA A 5 39.99 20.49 21.37
N LEU A 6 39.29 19.46 21.82
CA LEU A 6 38.76 18.43 20.92
C LEU A 6 37.44 18.81 20.21
N THR A 7 36.70 19.77 20.75
CA THR A 7 35.39 20.16 20.18
C THR A 7 35.51 21.15 19.02
N LYS A 8 36.64 21.86 18.90
CA LYS A 8 36.85 22.81 17.79
C LYS A 8 37.38 22.19 16.50
N THR A 9 38.02 21.03 16.59
CA THR A 9 38.55 20.34 15.40
C THR A 9 37.53 19.50 14.69
N TYR A 10 36.54 18.95 15.42
CA TYR A 10 35.47 18.13 14.83
C TYR A 10 34.41 18.94 14.09
N THR A 11 34.14 20.18 14.46
CA THR A 11 33.15 21.02 13.76
C THR A 11 33.66 21.57 12.42
N LYS A 12 34.98 21.66 12.23
CA LYS A 12 35.54 22.17 10.97
C LYS A 12 35.63 21.08 9.90
N ASP A 13 35.81 19.81 10.29
CA ASP A 13 35.89 18.70 9.38
C ASP A 13 34.47 18.22 8.92
N ILE A 14 33.44 18.42 9.74
CA ILE A 14 32.04 18.11 9.37
C ILE A 14 31.51 19.15 8.37
N GLN A 15 31.87 20.40 8.44
CA GLN A 15 31.47 21.40 7.46
C GLN A 15 32.15 21.20 6.09
N ASN A 16 33.41 20.76 6.07
CA ASN A 16 34.10 20.47 4.81
C ASN A 16 33.67 19.14 4.15
N SER A 17 33.24 18.16 4.92
CA SER A 17 32.71 16.91 4.37
C SER A 17 31.30 17.07 3.77
N CYS A 18 30.45 17.94 4.30
CA CYS A 18 29.14 18.26 3.75
C CYS A 18 29.21 19.05 2.43
N LEU A 19 30.22 19.90 2.24
CA LEU A 19 30.39 20.63 0.98
C LEU A 19 30.96 19.75 -0.16
N ASN A 20 31.77 18.74 0.17
CA ASN A 20 32.30 17.82 -0.83
C ASN A 20 31.32 16.70 -1.19
N SER A 21 30.41 16.31 -0.31
CA SER A 21 29.37 15.32 -0.63
C SER A 21 28.30 15.83 -1.60
N LYS A 22 28.01 17.13 -1.60
CA LYS A 22 27.11 17.74 -2.61
C LYS A 22 27.68 17.76 -4.03
N LYS A 23 29.01 17.81 -4.18
CA LYS A 23 29.66 17.72 -5.52
C LYS A 23 29.83 16.28 -6.02
N ILE A 24 29.92 15.30 -5.12
CA ILE A 24 30.07 13.88 -5.47
C ILE A 24 28.72 13.27 -5.85
N VAL A 25 27.60 13.68 -5.23
CA VAL A 25 26.25 13.21 -5.59
C VAL A 25 25.81 13.70 -6.97
N LEU A 26 26.26 14.87 -7.42
CA LEU A 26 25.98 15.37 -8.77
C LEU A 26 26.81 14.67 -9.87
N SER A 27 27.97 14.10 -9.55
CA SER A 27 28.79 13.36 -10.53
C SER A 27 28.45 11.87 -10.62
N LEU A 28 27.89 11.27 -9.58
CA LEU A 28 27.39 9.87 -9.62
C LEU A 28 26.01 9.76 -10.29
N ALA A 29 25.19 10.80 -10.28
CA ALA A 29 23.91 10.82 -11.00
C ALA A 29 24.09 10.90 -12.53
N ALA A 30 25.27 11.25 -13.03
CA ALA A 30 25.57 11.36 -14.46
C ALA A 30 26.12 10.05 -15.09
N ILE A 31 26.44 9.02 -14.32
CA ILE A 31 27.08 7.78 -14.83
C ILE A 31 26.11 6.57 -14.85
N SER A 32 24.91 6.68 -14.27
CA SER A 32 23.92 5.58 -14.26
C SER A 32 22.77 5.73 -15.25
N PHE A 33 22.89 6.57 -16.26
CA PHE A 33 21.87 6.73 -17.31
C PHE A 33 22.25 5.98 -18.62
N SER A 34 22.28 4.66 -18.54
CA SER A 34 22.07 3.83 -19.72
C SER A 34 21.54 2.46 -19.30
N ALA A 35 20.30 2.39 -18.96
CA ALA A 35 19.37 1.29 -19.19
C ALA A 35 18.09 1.48 -18.32
N SER A 36 17.02 1.79 -19.03
CA SER A 36 15.61 1.59 -18.70
C SER A 36 14.97 2.39 -17.56
N CYS A 37 14.03 3.22 -18.00
CA CYS A 37 12.78 3.66 -17.34
C CYS A 37 12.85 4.74 -16.25
N THR A 38 12.69 5.97 -16.75
CA THR A 38 11.75 7.00 -16.27
C THR A 38 11.16 6.80 -14.86
N HIS A 39 11.81 7.33 -13.87
CA HIS A 39 11.16 7.86 -12.69
C HIS A 39 11.86 9.18 -12.32
N ALA A 40 11.43 10.26 -12.99
CA ALA A 40 11.69 11.60 -12.46
C ALA A 40 10.84 11.75 -11.19
N THR A 41 11.43 11.59 -10.04
CA THR A 41 10.86 12.10 -8.80
C THR A 41 11.04 13.61 -8.82
N LEU A 42 10.10 14.32 -9.44
CA LEU A 42 9.87 15.72 -9.15
C LEU A 42 9.31 15.75 -7.72
N THR A 43 10.17 15.98 -6.74
CA THR A 43 9.73 16.55 -5.47
C THR A 43 9.40 18.00 -5.75
N PRO A 44 8.14 18.44 -5.69
CA PRO A 44 7.85 19.87 -5.67
C PRO A 44 8.52 20.43 -4.41
N GLU A 45 9.32 21.49 -4.50
CA GLU A 45 9.68 22.28 -3.35
C GLU A 45 8.38 22.78 -2.71
N ILE A 46 7.98 22.12 -1.63
CA ILE A 46 6.85 22.57 -0.82
C ILE A 46 7.43 23.65 0.07
N GLU A 47 7.03 24.90 -0.14
CA GLU A 47 7.29 25.99 0.82
C GLU A 47 7.03 25.49 2.24
N THR A 48 7.97 25.64 3.14
CA THR A 48 7.81 25.18 4.52
C THR A 48 6.70 25.99 5.20
N TYR A 49 5.99 25.36 6.11
CA TYR A 49 4.91 25.98 6.90
C TYR A 49 5.36 27.31 7.58
N GLU A 50 6.63 27.45 7.94
CA GLU A 50 7.21 28.68 8.49
C GLU A 50 7.21 29.83 7.48
N GLU A 51 7.45 29.62 6.18
CA GLU A 51 7.41 30.66 5.16
C GLU A 51 5.99 31.13 4.88
N ALA A 52 5.01 30.23 4.84
CA ALA A 52 3.61 30.60 4.71
C ALA A 52 3.11 31.36 5.95
N THR A 53 3.53 30.93 7.17
CA THR A 53 3.16 31.61 8.42
C THR A 53 3.82 32.99 8.54
N ASN A 54 5.06 33.15 8.08
CA ASN A 54 5.77 34.41 8.07
C ASN A 54 5.21 35.43 7.06
N ARG A 55 4.67 34.98 5.93
CA ARG A 55 3.92 35.89 5.01
C ARG A 55 2.62 36.37 5.65
N HIS A 56 1.90 35.51 6.39
CA HIS A 56 0.69 35.90 7.13
C HIS A 56 0.99 36.87 8.28
N THR A 57 2.11 36.73 8.98
CA THR A 57 2.50 37.66 10.04
C THR A 57 2.98 39.03 9.52
N LYS A 58 3.61 39.10 8.34
CA LYS A 58 3.98 40.37 7.71
C LYS A 58 2.78 41.14 7.13
N ALA A 59 1.72 40.45 6.73
CA ALA A 59 0.47 41.10 6.32
C ALA A 59 -0.30 41.75 7.48
N ARG A 60 0.07 41.47 8.73
CA ARG A 60 -0.59 42.02 9.94
C ARG A 60 -0.14 43.42 10.35
N SER A 61 0.95 43.95 9.80
CA SER A 61 1.48 45.26 10.24
C SER A 61 1.38 46.34 9.19
N GLY A 62 0.21 46.66 8.73
CA GLY A 62 0.07 47.85 7.93
C GLY A 62 -1.01 47.84 6.89
N VAL A 63 -2.19 48.20 7.27
CA VAL A 63 -3.06 49.11 6.48
C VAL A 63 -4.10 49.68 7.42
N ARG A 64 -3.83 50.78 8.05
CA ARG A 64 -4.85 51.79 8.34
C ARG A 64 -5.08 52.56 7.03
N SER A 65 -5.89 52.01 6.14
CA SER A 65 -6.39 52.78 5.03
C SER A 65 -7.52 53.71 5.55
N THR A 66 -7.32 54.99 5.43
CA THR A 66 -8.31 56.03 5.69
C THR A 66 -9.33 56.13 4.54
N ASN A 67 -9.70 55.04 3.89
CA ASN A 67 -10.69 55.05 2.82
C ASN A 67 -12.10 55.02 3.41
N SER A 68 -12.97 55.93 3.00
CA SER A 68 -14.33 56.18 3.52
C SER A 68 -15.28 54.97 3.41
N ASN A 69 -14.84 53.84 2.88
CA ASN A 69 -15.65 52.65 2.62
C ASN A 69 -15.35 51.48 3.59
N ASN A 70 -14.47 51.65 4.59
CA ASN A 70 -14.20 50.62 5.59
C ASN A 70 -15.29 50.61 6.65
N LYS A 71 -15.75 49.40 7.01
CA LYS A 71 -16.77 49.20 8.04
C LYS A 71 -16.22 48.36 9.18
N THR A 72 -16.35 48.93 10.40
CA THR A 72 -15.99 48.23 11.64
C THR A 72 -17.23 48.04 12.50
N ILE A 73 -17.41 46.82 13.06
CA ILE A 73 -18.53 46.50 13.96
C ILE A 73 -17.91 46.00 15.28
N ASN A 74 -18.21 46.75 16.35
CA ASN A 74 -17.73 46.50 17.70
C ASN A 74 -18.84 46.31 18.74
N ASN A 75 -20.10 46.26 18.30
CA ASN A 75 -21.27 46.12 19.16
C ASN A 75 -22.28 45.11 18.59
N LEU A 76 -23.41 44.92 19.30
CA LEU A 76 -24.47 44.03 18.83
C LEU A 76 -25.22 44.65 17.65
N GLN A 77 -25.38 43.86 16.60
CA GLN A 77 -26.22 44.13 15.44
C GLN A 77 -27.27 43.01 15.31
N THR A 78 -28.48 43.35 14.97
CA THR A 78 -29.61 42.41 14.78
C THR A 78 -30.12 42.39 13.34
N SER A 79 -29.41 43.06 12.42
CA SER A 79 -29.71 43.10 11.00
C SER A 79 -28.55 42.63 10.14
N THR A 80 -28.86 42.07 8.97
CA THR A 80 -27.86 41.64 7.99
C THR A 80 -26.92 42.78 7.60
N GLN A 81 -25.62 42.51 7.65
CA GLN A 81 -24.61 43.41 7.11
C GLN A 81 -24.38 43.09 5.63
N THR A 82 -24.79 43.99 4.75
CA THR A 82 -24.64 43.83 3.31
C THR A 82 -23.38 44.55 2.84
N VAL A 83 -22.54 43.84 2.04
CA VAL A 83 -21.35 44.37 1.38
C VAL A 83 -21.60 44.38 -0.13
N SER A 84 -21.71 45.57 -0.74
CA SER A 84 -22.10 45.72 -2.16
C SER A 84 -21.06 46.46 -3.02
N ASN A 85 -20.01 47.03 -2.42
CA ASN A 85 -19.08 47.91 -3.10
C ASN A 85 -17.70 47.28 -3.33
N THR A 86 -16.90 47.87 -4.21
CA THR A 86 -15.52 47.47 -4.49
C THR A 86 -14.52 48.13 -3.53
N GLY A 87 -13.50 47.41 -3.12
CA GLY A 87 -12.35 47.93 -2.36
C GLY A 87 -12.55 48.08 -0.84
N ASN A 88 -13.65 47.58 -0.28
CA ASN A 88 -14.00 47.74 1.14
C ASN A 88 -13.30 46.71 2.05
N THR A 89 -13.04 47.15 3.28
CA THR A 89 -12.69 46.26 4.39
C THR A 89 -13.88 46.17 5.35
N LEU A 90 -14.26 44.93 5.72
CA LEU A 90 -15.23 44.69 6.80
C LEU A 90 -14.52 44.02 7.96
N VAL A 91 -14.50 44.66 9.12
CA VAL A 91 -13.94 44.14 10.37
C VAL A 91 -15.08 43.98 11.38
N ILE A 92 -15.17 42.79 11.97
CA ILE A 92 -15.96 42.51 13.16
C ILE A 92 -14.96 42.36 14.30
N GLU A 93 -14.93 43.34 15.19
CA GLU A 93 -13.99 43.30 16.35
C GLU A 93 -14.41 42.26 17.39
N SER A 94 -13.55 41.98 18.35
CA SER A 94 -13.77 40.93 19.37
C SER A 94 -15.04 41.12 20.22
N GLY A 95 -15.50 42.36 20.41
CA GLY A 95 -16.79 42.70 21.03
C GLY A 95 -17.98 42.74 20.07
N GLY A 96 -17.72 42.71 18.77
CA GLY A 96 -18.75 42.82 17.73
C GLY A 96 -19.57 41.52 17.61
N THR A 97 -20.89 41.66 17.58
CA THR A 97 -21.79 40.52 17.42
C THR A 97 -22.87 40.86 16.38
N ILE A 98 -23.10 39.96 15.44
CA ILE A 98 -24.23 40.04 14.52
C ILE A 98 -25.08 38.80 14.71
N THR A 99 -26.29 38.95 15.23
CA THR A 99 -27.24 37.87 15.47
C THR A 99 -28.53 38.11 14.75
N ILE A 100 -28.91 37.19 13.89
CA ILE A 100 -30.13 37.29 13.06
C ILE A 100 -31.19 36.34 13.61
N SER A 101 -32.34 36.88 13.99
CA SER A 101 -33.50 36.10 14.44
C SER A 101 -34.35 35.56 13.28
N ASN A 102 -34.34 36.25 12.11
CA ASN A 102 -35.08 35.81 10.92
C ASN A 102 -34.42 34.58 10.30
N GLY A 103 -35.18 33.49 10.15
CA GLY A 103 -34.66 32.18 9.71
C GLY A 103 -33.97 32.14 8.35
N SER A 104 -34.28 33.07 7.45
CA SER A 104 -33.77 33.08 6.06
C SER A 104 -32.67 34.12 5.79
N GLN A 105 -32.28 34.91 6.78
CA GLN A 105 -31.30 35.98 6.61
C GLN A 105 -29.90 35.61 7.15
N GLN A 106 -28.87 36.12 6.48
CA GLN A 106 -27.46 35.96 6.83
C GLN A 106 -27.05 37.05 7.85
N ALA A 107 -26.02 36.77 8.66
CA ALA A 107 -25.34 37.79 9.46
C ALA A 107 -24.54 38.73 8.53
N VAL A 108 -23.75 38.18 7.60
CA VAL A 108 -23.02 38.95 6.58
C VAL A 108 -23.38 38.42 5.19
N ASN A 109 -23.70 39.34 4.27
CA ASN A 109 -24.03 39.03 2.89
C ASN A 109 -23.19 39.88 1.92
N PHE A 110 -22.25 39.26 1.21
CA PHE A 110 -21.53 39.85 0.10
C PHE A 110 -22.37 39.72 -1.15
N THR A 111 -22.80 40.87 -1.69
CA THR A 111 -23.68 40.89 -2.84
C THR A 111 -22.91 40.58 -4.13
N GLN A 112 -23.63 40.18 -5.11
CA GLN A 112 -23.20 39.86 -6.44
C GLN A 112 -22.29 40.96 -7.05
N GLY A 113 -21.12 40.53 -7.60
CA GLY A 113 -20.16 41.44 -8.23
C GLY A 113 -19.34 42.30 -7.25
N SER A 114 -19.55 42.16 -5.94
CA SER A 114 -18.74 42.91 -4.97
C SER A 114 -17.27 42.41 -4.98
N SER A 115 -16.36 43.36 -4.77
CA SER A 115 -14.93 43.08 -4.58
C SER A 115 -14.49 43.67 -3.25
N THR A 116 -14.02 42.81 -2.35
CA THR A 116 -13.64 43.19 -0.98
C THR A 116 -12.16 42.84 -0.76
N SER A 117 -11.40 43.83 -0.25
CA SER A 117 -9.99 43.58 0.05
C SER A 117 -9.82 42.66 1.26
N THR A 118 -10.52 42.94 2.36
CA THR A 118 -10.41 42.17 3.59
C THR A 118 -11.74 42.01 4.30
N PHE A 119 -12.07 40.78 4.63
CA PHE A 119 -13.06 40.40 5.62
C PHE A 119 -12.36 39.80 6.82
N LEU A 120 -12.44 40.48 7.97
CA LEU A 120 -11.85 40.03 9.24
C LEU A 120 -12.95 39.85 10.27
N ASN A 121 -13.13 38.67 10.80
CA ASN A 121 -14.04 38.37 11.91
C ASN A 121 -13.25 37.99 13.17
N GLN A 122 -13.28 38.82 14.19
CA GLN A 122 -12.79 38.54 15.54
C GLN A 122 -13.93 38.37 16.54
N GLY A 123 -15.14 38.71 16.16
CA GLY A 123 -16.36 38.66 16.95
C GLY A 123 -17.22 37.43 16.69
N THR A 124 -18.55 37.61 16.77
CA THR A 124 -19.51 36.51 16.63
C THR A 124 -20.53 36.81 15.53
N LEU A 125 -20.68 35.89 14.59
CA LEU A 125 -21.63 36.01 13.46
C LEU A 125 -22.61 34.84 13.47
N ILE A 126 -23.90 35.11 13.70
CA ILE A 126 -24.95 34.12 13.76
C ILE A 126 -26.03 34.46 12.73
N GLY A 127 -26.15 33.71 11.66
CA GLY A 127 -27.23 33.77 10.70
C GLY A 127 -28.49 33.07 11.20
N GLY A 128 -29.60 33.26 10.52
CA GLY A 128 -30.85 32.58 10.79
C GLY A 128 -30.73 31.04 10.59
N ASN A 129 -31.68 30.31 11.18
CA ASN A 129 -31.65 28.84 11.22
C ASN A 129 -31.76 28.15 9.82
N ASN A 130 -32.27 28.83 8.81
CA ASN A 130 -32.36 28.38 7.41
C ASN A 130 -31.31 29.04 6.49
N ALA A 131 -30.41 29.87 7.02
CA ALA A 131 -29.44 30.64 6.27
C ALA A 131 -27.99 30.27 6.62
N ALA A 132 -27.03 30.77 5.84
CA ALA A 132 -25.64 30.83 6.21
C ALA A 132 -25.38 31.99 7.18
N SER A 133 -24.41 31.87 8.08
CA SER A 133 -23.94 33.01 8.85
C SER A 133 -23.22 34.01 7.97
N VAL A 134 -22.36 33.56 7.07
CA VAL A 134 -21.69 34.39 6.05
C VAL A 134 -21.98 33.80 4.67
N ARG A 135 -22.44 34.66 3.76
CA ARG A 135 -22.74 34.29 2.39
C ARG A 135 -21.99 35.20 1.41
N LEU A 136 -21.33 34.58 0.46
CA LEU A 136 -20.65 35.22 -0.66
C LEU A 136 -21.39 34.85 -1.96
N GLY A 137 -21.85 35.83 -2.67
CA GLY A 137 -22.64 35.67 -3.89
C GLY A 137 -24.10 35.29 -3.62
N ALA A 138 -25.00 35.91 -4.34
CA ALA A 138 -26.44 35.65 -4.30
C ALA A 138 -26.91 35.13 -5.66
N ASN A 139 -27.85 34.18 -5.64
CA ASN A 139 -28.62 33.75 -6.81
C ASN A 139 -27.81 33.26 -8.02
N ARG A 140 -26.58 32.84 -7.85
CA ARG A 140 -25.72 32.20 -8.89
C ARG A 140 -25.46 33.05 -10.16
N ASN A 141 -25.58 34.39 -10.12
CA ASN A 141 -25.49 35.21 -11.33
C ASN A 141 -24.10 35.83 -11.55
N ASN A 142 -23.47 36.45 -10.54
CA ASN A 142 -22.11 37.00 -10.64
C ASN A 142 -21.32 36.66 -9.39
N GLY A 143 -20.05 36.31 -9.57
CA GLY A 143 -19.17 35.98 -8.47
C GLY A 143 -18.85 37.18 -7.58
N VAL A 144 -18.35 36.89 -6.40
CA VAL A 144 -17.78 37.82 -5.42
C VAL A 144 -16.28 37.61 -5.38
N THR A 145 -15.50 38.69 -5.27
CA THR A 145 -14.04 38.60 -5.08
C THR A 145 -13.68 39.08 -3.68
N ILE A 146 -12.96 38.24 -2.93
CA ILE A 146 -12.34 38.61 -1.64
C ILE A 146 -10.86 38.30 -1.71
N GLU A 147 -10.01 39.29 -1.43
CA GLU A 147 -8.59 39.08 -1.36
C GLU A 147 -8.22 38.26 -0.10
N THR A 148 -8.71 38.68 1.07
CA THR A 148 -8.48 37.99 2.33
C THR A 148 -9.79 37.80 3.10
N PHE A 149 -10.16 36.55 3.34
CA PHE A 149 -11.20 36.13 4.26
C PHE A 149 -10.51 35.52 5.51
N ASP A 150 -10.59 36.21 6.65
CA ASP A 150 -9.93 35.81 7.89
C ASP A 150 -10.97 35.68 9.03
N ASN A 151 -11.16 34.45 9.53
CA ASN A 151 -11.98 34.19 10.71
C ASN A 151 -11.09 33.84 11.91
N GLN A 152 -11.07 34.72 12.90
CA GLN A 152 -10.42 34.52 14.20
C GLN A 152 -11.44 34.33 15.32
N GLY A 153 -12.71 34.70 15.09
CA GLY A 153 -13.82 34.63 16.03
C GLY A 153 -14.75 33.43 15.75
N ILE A 154 -16.03 33.64 15.87
CA ILE A 154 -17.07 32.61 15.73
C ILE A 154 -17.96 32.95 14.51
N ILE A 155 -18.10 32.01 13.59
CA ILE A 155 -19.06 32.03 12.52
C ILE A 155 -20.05 30.88 12.72
N GLY A 156 -21.30 31.18 13.04
CA GLY A 156 -22.33 30.24 13.45
C GLY A 156 -22.07 29.69 14.86
N ASN A 157 -23.10 29.20 15.50
CA ASN A 157 -23.05 28.59 16.84
C ASN A 157 -23.70 27.20 16.84
N GLY A 158 -23.92 26.63 15.64
CA GLY A 158 -24.66 25.39 15.45
C GLY A 158 -26.19 25.57 15.44
N SER A 159 -26.70 26.81 15.28
CA SER A 159 -28.09 27.11 14.97
C SER A 159 -28.28 27.48 13.50
N SER A 160 -27.35 28.20 12.89
CA SER A 160 -27.40 28.54 11.47
C SER A 160 -27.26 27.30 10.59
N ARG A 161 -28.00 27.26 9.47
CA ARG A 161 -27.95 26.13 8.54
C ARG A 161 -26.54 25.85 8.04
N PHE A 162 -25.85 26.88 7.55
CA PHE A 162 -24.47 26.86 7.10
C PHE A 162 -23.63 27.85 7.91
N GLY A 163 -22.33 27.59 8.05
CA GLY A 163 -21.38 28.59 8.54
C GLY A 163 -21.05 29.60 7.46
N VAL A 164 -20.33 29.17 6.42
CA VAL A 164 -19.92 29.99 5.26
C VAL A 164 -20.40 29.34 3.96
N THR A 165 -21.05 30.10 3.09
CA THR A 165 -21.35 29.66 1.72
C THR A 165 -20.72 30.59 0.70
N VAL A 166 -20.09 30.02 -0.30
CA VAL A 166 -19.47 30.73 -1.42
C VAL A 166 -20.08 30.21 -2.71
N TRP A 167 -20.79 31.06 -3.41
CA TRP A 167 -21.58 30.74 -4.59
C TRP A 167 -21.09 31.54 -5.79
N GLY A 168 -20.86 30.89 -6.92
CA GLY A 168 -20.56 31.50 -8.20
C GLY A 168 -21.35 30.83 -9.32
N THR A 169 -21.00 31.13 -10.56
CA THR A 169 -21.47 30.42 -11.75
C THR A 169 -20.31 29.88 -12.54
N ASN A 170 -20.57 29.03 -13.53
CA ASN A 170 -19.51 28.53 -14.41
C ASN A 170 -18.78 29.67 -15.15
N SER A 171 -19.51 30.73 -15.52
CA SER A 171 -19.00 31.91 -16.23
C SER A 171 -18.44 32.98 -15.29
N SER A 172 -18.90 33.04 -14.04
CA SER A 172 -18.50 34.06 -13.06
C SER A 172 -18.30 33.41 -11.69
N LYS A 173 -17.11 32.91 -11.44
CA LYS A 173 -16.74 32.26 -10.17
C LYS A 173 -16.62 33.30 -9.05
N SER A 174 -17.01 32.89 -7.85
CA SER A 174 -16.56 33.62 -6.66
C SER A 174 -15.13 33.28 -6.36
N THR A 175 -14.29 34.29 -6.09
CA THR A 175 -12.86 34.10 -5.86
C THR A 175 -12.48 34.53 -4.46
N ILE A 176 -11.73 33.70 -3.74
CA ILE A 176 -11.07 34.05 -2.49
C ILE A 176 -9.59 33.72 -2.65
N ASN A 177 -8.73 34.76 -2.59
CA ASN A 177 -7.31 34.49 -2.70
C ASN A 177 -6.79 33.82 -1.43
N ASN A 178 -7.11 34.33 -0.25
CA ASN A 178 -6.70 33.77 1.02
C ASN A 178 -7.91 33.53 1.92
N PHE A 179 -8.27 32.29 2.18
CA PHE A 179 -9.25 31.90 3.18
C PHE A 179 -8.52 31.35 4.41
N SER A 180 -8.70 31.99 5.56
CA SER A 180 -8.09 31.57 6.81
C SER A 180 -9.14 31.42 7.92
N ASN A 181 -9.02 30.35 8.71
CA ASN A 181 -9.81 30.13 9.91
C ASN A 181 -8.89 29.72 11.07
N SER A 182 -8.73 30.60 12.04
CA SER A 182 -8.10 30.30 13.33
C SER A 182 -9.13 30.23 14.49
N GLY A 183 -10.37 30.67 14.22
CA GLY A 183 -11.50 30.63 15.14
C GLY A 183 -12.37 29.38 14.94
N THR A 184 -13.69 29.57 15.06
CA THR A 184 -14.67 28.50 14.92
C THR A 184 -15.67 28.81 13.80
N ILE A 185 -15.90 27.82 12.93
CA ILE A 185 -16.99 27.84 11.94
C ILE A 185 -17.92 26.67 12.23
N HIS A 186 -19.18 26.92 12.60
CA HIS A 186 -20.10 25.88 13.05
C HIS A 186 -21.48 25.99 12.38
N SER A 187 -22.00 24.85 11.90
CA SER A 187 -23.34 24.77 11.27
C SER A 187 -24.25 23.75 11.97
N SER A 188 -25.57 23.89 11.76
CA SER A 188 -26.59 22.98 12.31
C SER A 188 -26.97 21.84 11.36
N THR A 189 -27.60 22.16 10.23
CA THR A 189 -28.20 21.16 9.33
C THR A 189 -27.50 21.02 7.99
N GLY A 190 -26.75 22.03 7.56
CA GLY A 190 -25.93 22.01 6.35
C GLY A 190 -24.45 21.85 6.66
N GLU A 191 -23.64 22.05 5.66
CA GLU A 191 -22.18 22.06 5.77
C GLU A 191 -21.69 23.28 6.54
N SER A 192 -20.54 23.16 7.22
CA SER A 192 -19.94 24.35 7.84
C SER A 192 -19.37 25.30 6.80
N ILE A 193 -18.69 24.74 5.79
CA ILE A 193 -18.22 25.51 4.63
C ILE A 193 -18.71 24.82 3.36
N TYR A 194 -19.31 25.62 2.47
CA TYR A 194 -19.81 25.14 1.18
C TYR A 194 -19.28 26.00 0.04
N PHE A 195 -18.53 25.41 -0.87
CA PHE A 195 -18.01 26.03 -2.08
C PHE A 195 -18.75 25.52 -3.31
N ASP A 196 -19.37 26.41 -4.09
CA ASP A 196 -20.04 26.09 -5.34
C ASP A 196 -19.62 27.08 -6.43
N ASN A 197 -18.96 26.60 -7.48
CA ASN A 197 -18.36 27.44 -8.52
C ASN A 197 -17.42 28.52 -7.92
N ALA A 198 -16.57 28.11 -7.01
CA ALA A 198 -15.65 28.95 -6.27
C ALA A 198 -14.19 28.67 -6.66
N LYS A 199 -13.37 29.71 -6.76
CA LYS A 199 -11.92 29.61 -6.92
C LYS A 199 -11.25 30.09 -5.64
N ILE A 200 -10.59 29.19 -4.95
CA ILE A 200 -9.87 29.46 -3.71
C ILE A 200 -8.37 29.23 -3.97
N SER A 201 -7.56 30.28 -3.91
CA SER A 201 -6.12 30.11 -4.15
C SER A 201 -5.45 29.41 -2.95
N SER A 202 -5.79 29.86 -1.72
CA SER A 202 -5.29 29.25 -0.49
C SER A 202 -6.41 29.14 0.54
N PHE A 203 -6.58 27.95 1.09
CA PHE A 203 -7.46 27.63 2.21
C PHE A 203 -6.61 27.13 3.38
N ALA A 204 -6.71 27.78 4.53
CA ALA A 204 -5.99 27.43 5.75
C ALA A 204 -6.95 27.34 6.93
N ASN A 205 -6.94 26.20 7.62
CA ASN A 205 -7.66 26.01 8.88
C ASN A 205 -6.69 25.64 10.00
N SER A 206 -6.55 26.49 10.99
CA SER A 206 -5.85 26.20 12.25
C SER A 206 -6.80 26.13 13.45
N GLY A 207 -8.06 26.54 13.27
CA GLY A 207 -9.13 26.50 14.27
C GLY A 207 -10.04 25.28 14.12
N THR A 208 -11.32 25.48 14.37
CA THR A 208 -12.34 24.42 14.32
C THR A 208 -13.37 24.69 13.25
N ILE A 209 -13.60 23.71 12.39
CA ILE A 209 -14.71 23.68 11.44
C ILE A 209 -15.57 22.47 11.80
N LYS A 210 -16.86 22.69 12.18
CA LYS A 210 -17.72 21.63 12.70
C LYS A 210 -19.13 21.71 12.16
N SER A 211 -19.63 20.62 11.56
CA SER A 211 -21.04 20.48 11.17
C SER A 211 -21.77 19.43 11.99
N LYS A 212 -22.97 19.77 12.51
CA LYS A 212 -23.81 18.79 13.24
C LYS A 212 -24.47 17.77 12.32
N GLN A 213 -24.81 18.13 11.08
CA GLN A 213 -25.58 17.26 10.18
C GLN A 213 -24.96 17.09 8.79
N GLY A 214 -24.18 18.04 8.29
CA GLY A 214 -23.53 18.02 6.98
C GLY A 214 -22.04 17.62 7.03
N ALA A 215 -21.33 17.91 5.97
CA ALA A 215 -19.88 17.85 5.92
C ALA A 215 -19.25 19.05 6.67
N GLY A 216 -18.03 18.86 7.20
CA GLY A 216 -17.27 20.00 7.69
C GLY A 216 -16.98 20.99 6.58
N VAL A 217 -16.36 20.53 5.48
CA VAL A 217 -16.12 21.29 4.25
C VAL A 217 -16.67 20.52 3.06
N ASN A 218 -17.48 21.16 2.22
CA ASN A 218 -17.99 20.59 0.98
C ASN A 218 -17.55 21.44 -0.22
N ILE A 219 -16.80 20.84 -1.12
CA ILE A 219 -16.40 21.43 -2.40
C ILE A 219 -17.28 20.78 -3.46
N SER A 220 -18.33 21.49 -3.86
CA SER A 220 -19.42 20.98 -4.70
C SER A 220 -18.94 20.60 -6.10
N GLN A 221 -19.74 19.78 -6.78
CA GLN A 221 -19.62 19.56 -8.23
C GLN A 221 -19.77 20.88 -8.98
N GLY A 222 -18.96 21.04 -10.01
CA GLY A 222 -18.97 22.24 -10.83
C GLY A 222 -17.55 22.62 -11.22
N THR A 223 -17.32 23.91 -11.38
CA THR A 223 -16.01 24.42 -11.77
C THR A 223 -15.22 24.99 -10.58
N SER A 224 -15.53 24.57 -9.36
CA SER A 224 -14.75 24.96 -8.18
C SER A 224 -13.31 24.46 -8.28
N SER A 225 -12.39 25.19 -7.67
CA SER A 225 -10.99 24.76 -7.56
C SER A 225 -10.36 25.33 -6.29
N ILE A 226 -9.50 24.53 -5.68
CA ILE A 226 -8.68 24.99 -4.56
C ILE A 226 -7.21 24.73 -4.92
N GLY A 227 -6.39 25.78 -4.90
CA GLY A 227 -4.95 25.65 -5.11
C GLY A 227 -4.32 24.89 -3.93
N ASN A 228 -4.29 25.52 -2.76
CA ASN A 228 -3.73 24.93 -1.56
C ASN A 228 -4.80 24.77 -0.48
N PHE A 229 -5.05 23.55 -0.02
CA PHE A 229 -5.91 23.25 1.12
C PHE A 229 -5.07 22.77 2.28
N ASN A 230 -4.94 23.58 3.34
CA ASN A 230 -4.13 23.27 4.51
C ASN A 230 -5.02 23.17 5.76
N ASN A 231 -4.99 22.03 6.45
CA ASN A 231 -5.63 21.86 7.74
C ASN A 231 -4.60 21.52 8.81
N SER A 232 -4.42 22.40 9.77
CA SER A 232 -3.64 22.15 11.00
C SER A 232 -4.53 22.09 12.25
N GLY A 233 -5.80 22.49 12.13
CA GLY A 233 -6.81 22.45 13.18
C GLY A 233 -7.71 21.21 13.08
N THR A 234 -8.97 21.39 13.41
CA THR A 234 -9.98 20.32 13.37
C THR A 234 -11.04 20.60 12.30
N ILE A 235 -11.31 19.60 11.47
CA ILE A 235 -12.46 19.58 10.56
C ILE A 235 -13.31 18.36 10.93
N GLU A 236 -14.54 18.62 11.40
CA GLU A 236 -15.49 17.59 11.82
C GLU A 236 -16.82 17.75 11.05
N GLY A 237 -17.26 16.66 10.43
CA GLY A 237 -18.59 16.59 9.83
C GLY A 237 -19.40 15.44 10.44
N LYS A 238 -20.72 15.40 10.16
CA LYS A 238 -21.53 14.25 10.58
C LYS A 238 -21.10 12.99 9.83
N SER A 239 -21.16 13.02 8.50
CA SER A 239 -20.87 11.90 7.63
C SER A 239 -19.57 12.03 6.84
N MET A 240 -19.11 13.26 6.62
CA MET A 240 -17.86 13.55 5.91
C MET A 240 -17.14 14.71 6.59
N GLY A 241 -15.86 14.53 6.90
CA GLY A 241 -15.04 15.67 7.31
C GLY A 241 -14.90 16.65 6.15
N VAL A 242 -14.36 16.17 5.02
CA VAL A 242 -14.23 16.93 3.77
C VAL A 242 -14.82 16.13 2.61
N ASN A 243 -15.68 16.78 1.81
CA ASN A 243 -16.22 16.23 0.58
C ASN A 243 -15.62 16.96 -0.63
N VAL A 244 -14.82 16.26 -1.43
CA VAL A 244 -14.09 16.80 -2.58
C VAL A 244 -14.79 16.34 -3.86
N ARG A 245 -15.51 17.25 -4.51
CA ARG A 245 -16.20 17.01 -5.78
C ARG A 245 -15.69 17.90 -6.92
N SER A 246 -14.65 18.68 -6.66
CA SER A 246 -13.95 19.54 -7.62
C SER A 246 -12.45 19.51 -7.35
N THR A 247 -11.66 20.05 -8.26
CA THR A 247 -10.19 19.88 -8.25
C THR A 247 -9.50 20.55 -7.06
N ILE A 248 -8.49 19.88 -6.53
CA ILE A 248 -7.56 20.43 -5.55
C ILE A 248 -6.14 20.16 -6.04
N ASP A 249 -5.28 21.19 -6.10
CA ASP A 249 -3.88 20.98 -6.47
C ASP A 249 -3.12 20.34 -5.30
N THR A 250 -3.15 20.96 -4.13
CA THR A 250 -2.45 20.45 -2.95
C THR A 250 -3.39 20.40 -1.75
N PHE A 251 -3.53 19.24 -1.14
CA PHE A 251 -4.27 19.03 0.10
C PHE A 251 -3.29 18.53 1.18
N VAL A 252 -3.11 19.31 2.25
CA VAL A 252 -2.27 18.94 3.38
C VAL A 252 -3.11 18.91 4.66
N ASN A 253 -3.08 17.79 5.37
CA ASN A 253 -3.64 17.67 6.71
C ASN A 253 -2.52 17.42 7.73
N SER A 254 -2.30 18.35 8.64
CA SER A 254 -1.43 18.18 9.82
C SER A 254 -2.21 18.15 11.13
N GLY A 255 -3.52 18.45 11.09
CA GLY A 255 -4.44 18.41 12.22
C GLY A 255 -5.33 17.17 12.21
N LEU A 256 -6.59 17.36 12.57
CA LEU A 256 -7.62 16.31 12.64
C LEU A 256 -8.71 16.52 11.58
N ILE A 257 -8.98 15.50 10.78
CA ILE A 257 -10.19 15.42 9.97
C ILE A 257 -10.98 14.21 10.42
N THR A 258 -12.25 14.40 10.83
CA THR A 258 -13.03 13.32 11.44
C THR A 258 -14.53 13.41 11.13
N THR A 259 -15.26 12.36 11.51
CA THR A 259 -16.72 12.27 11.43
C THR A 259 -17.32 11.81 12.75
N THR A 260 -18.58 12.24 13.01
CA THR A 260 -19.27 11.92 14.28
C THR A 260 -20.19 10.70 14.20
N VAL A 261 -20.66 10.34 13.00
CA VAL A 261 -21.57 9.20 12.83
C VAL A 261 -20.82 7.88 12.90
N LYS A 262 -21.26 7.02 13.81
CA LYS A 262 -20.85 5.62 13.93
C LYS A 262 -21.87 4.71 13.23
N GLY A 263 -21.41 3.62 12.62
CA GLY A 263 -22.27 2.61 12.00
C GLY A 263 -22.74 2.89 10.58
N ALA A 264 -22.38 4.02 9.98
CA ALA A 264 -22.81 4.38 8.63
C ALA A 264 -21.73 4.11 7.57
N HIS A 265 -22.08 3.37 6.52
CA HIS A 265 -21.16 3.02 5.43
C HIS A 265 -20.67 4.21 4.57
N TRP A 266 -21.24 5.40 4.78
CA TRP A 266 -20.86 6.65 4.09
C TRP A 266 -20.09 7.63 4.98
N SER A 267 -19.72 7.22 6.19
CA SER A 267 -18.99 8.07 7.14
C SER A 267 -17.49 8.05 6.82
N ASN A 268 -17.04 9.02 6.03
CA ASN A 268 -15.67 9.11 5.55
C ASN A 268 -14.97 10.37 6.08
N GLY A 269 -13.72 10.25 6.52
CA GLY A 269 -12.92 11.43 6.83
C GLY A 269 -12.84 12.38 5.64
N ILE A 270 -12.38 11.88 4.50
CA ILE A 270 -12.36 12.58 3.21
C ILE A 270 -13.04 11.70 2.16
N GLN A 271 -14.07 12.25 1.50
CA GLN A 271 -14.70 11.66 0.32
C GLN A 271 -14.13 12.33 -0.94
N ILE A 272 -13.62 11.56 -1.90
CA ILE A 272 -13.00 12.08 -3.13
C ILE A 272 -13.77 11.58 -4.34
N ASN A 273 -14.29 12.51 -5.15
CA ASN A 273 -15.01 12.26 -6.39
C ASN A 273 -14.42 13.07 -7.57
N ALA A 274 -13.28 13.71 -7.39
CA ALA A 274 -12.63 14.59 -8.37
C ALA A 274 -11.11 14.45 -8.31
N ASN A 275 -10.42 15.20 -9.16
CA ASN A 275 -8.96 15.11 -9.21
C ASN A 275 -8.30 15.87 -8.06
N VAL A 276 -7.34 15.23 -7.41
CA VAL A 276 -6.46 15.82 -6.41
C VAL A 276 -5.02 15.52 -6.83
N LYS A 277 -4.25 16.56 -7.10
CA LYS A 277 -2.87 16.36 -7.54
C LYS A 277 -2.00 15.78 -6.41
N THR A 278 -2.00 16.42 -5.25
CA THR A 278 -1.28 15.93 -4.07
C THR A 278 -2.20 15.92 -2.86
N LEU A 279 -2.35 14.77 -2.19
CA LEU A 279 -2.96 14.65 -0.87
C LEU A 279 -1.93 14.14 0.11
N LYS A 280 -1.56 14.98 1.09
CA LYS A 280 -0.57 14.67 2.12
C LYS A 280 -1.20 14.70 3.51
N ASN A 281 -1.13 13.59 4.23
CA ASN A 281 -1.53 13.50 5.63
C ASN A 281 -0.30 13.41 6.55
N LYS A 282 -0.14 14.38 7.42
CA LYS A 282 0.85 14.41 8.51
C LYS A 282 0.18 14.26 9.88
N GLY A 283 -1.11 14.55 9.97
CA GLY A 283 -1.93 14.48 11.19
C GLY A 283 -2.78 13.21 11.23
N THR A 284 -4.02 13.37 11.63
CA THR A 284 -4.99 12.26 11.72
C THR A 284 -6.17 12.48 10.78
N ILE A 285 -6.47 11.48 9.96
CA ILE A 285 -7.72 11.39 9.22
C ILE A 285 -8.47 10.17 9.74
N GLN A 286 -9.70 10.37 10.19
CA GLN A 286 -10.52 9.31 10.76
C GLN A 286 -11.92 9.31 10.15
N GLY A 287 -12.44 8.12 9.82
CA GLY A 287 -13.81 7.92 9.37
C GLY A 287 -14.33 6.56 9.84
N PHE A 288 -15.62 6.45 10.12
CA PHE A 288 -16.18 5.14 10.50
C PHE A 288 -16.11 4.16 9.33
N SER A 289 -16.54 4.56 8.13
CA SER A 289 -16.40 3.73 6.93
C SER A 289 -14.93 3.69 6.49
N ALA A 290 -14.35 4.85 6.20
CA ALA A 290 -12.94 4.97 5.84
C ALA A 290 -12.41 6.38 6.15
N PRO A 291 -11.14 6.55 6.53
CA PRO A 291 -10.50 7.87 6.56
C PRO A 291 -10.47 8.51 5.17
N ILE A 292 -10.16 7.75 4.13
CA ILE A 292 -10.22 8.19 2.73
C ILE A 292 -11.07 7.20 1.95
N ARG A 293 -12.08 7.73 1.25
CA ARG A 293 -12.83 7.00 0.23
C ARG A 293 -12.72 7.73 -1.10
N SER A 294 -12.22 7.05 -2.14
CA SER A 294 -12.28 7.53 -3.52
C SER A 294 -13.38 6.78 -4.27
N SER A 295 -14.30 7.52 -4.89
CA SER A 295 -15.38 6.98 -5.73
C SER A 295 -15.26 7.43 -7.18
N GLY A 296 -14.20 8.16 -7.52
CA GLY A 296 -13.91 8.66 -8.87
C GLY A 296 -12.74 9.64 -8.84
N GLY A 297 -12.36 10.13 -10.02
CA GLY A 297 -11.24 11.05 -10.19
C GLY A 297 -9.86 10.39 -10.04
N THR A 298 -8.84 11.21 -10.09
CA THR A 298 -7.43 10.79 -9.99
C THR A 298 -6.76 11.49 -8.83
N ILE A 299 -6.10 10.73 -7.96
CA ILE A 299 -5.13 11.23 -6.99
C ILE A 299 -3.75 10.91 -7.56
N GLU A 300 -2.99 11.94 -7.94
CA GLU A 300 -1.67 11.68 -8.51
C GLU A 300 -0.68 11.21 -7.44
N SER A 301 -0.69 11.84 -6.27
CA SER A 301 0.15 11.47 -5.14
C SER A 301 -0.65 11.48 -3.84
N LEU A 302 -0.77 10.32 -3.19
CA LEU A 302 -1.32 10.15 -1.85
C LEU A 302 -0.19 9.82 -0.89
N ILE A 303 0.13 10.73 0.02
CA ILE A 303 1.26 10.60 0.96
C ILE A 303 0.70 10.54 2.38
N ASN A 304 0.95 9.44 3.09
CA ASN A 304 0.62 9.32 4.50
C ASN A 304 1.88 9.24 5.36
N GLU A 305 2.13 10.30 6.11
CA GLU A 305 3.18 10.39 7.14
C GLU A 305 2.58 10.32 8.56
N GLY A 306 1.27 10.50 8.68
CA GLY A 306 0.51 10.49 9.93
C GLY A 306 -0.33 9.22 10.11
N THR A 307 -1.53 9.40 10.63
CA THR A 307 -2.46 8.29 10.92
C THR A 307 -3.72 8.38 10.06
N MET A 308 -4.05 7.30 9.40
CA MET A 308 -5.33 7.06 8.73
C MET A 308 -6.05 5.92 9.46
N LYS A 309 -7.17 6.22 10.13
CA LYS A 309 -7.90 5.26 10.96
C LYS A 309 -9.34 5.10 10.47
N GLY A 310 -9.66 3.89 10.00
CA GLY A 310 -11.02 3.48 9.65
C GLY A 310 -11.52 2.38 10.58
N GLU A 311 -12.79 2.36 10.91
CA GLU A 311 -13.33 1.19 11.61
C GLU A 311 -13.60 0.06 10.62
N SER A 312 -14.07 0.39 9.41
CA SER A 312 -14.39 -0.61 8.40
C SER A 312 -13.27 -0.84 7.40
N ILE A 313 -12.68 0.23 6.85
CA ILE A 313 -11.63 0.17 5.84
C ILE A 313 -10.63 1.30 6.13
N GLY A 314 -9.33 1.04 5.97
CA GLY A 314 -8.28 2.06 6.11
C GLY A 314 -8.26 3.04 4.93
N ILE A 315 -8.12 2.57 3.69
CA ILE A 315 -8.29 3.35 2.44
C ILE A 315 -9.25 2.58 1.55
N TYR A 316 -10.34 3.22 1.16
CA TYR A 316 -11.36 2.60 0.31
C TYR A 316 -11.38 3.20 -1.09
N MET A 317 -10.91 2.42 -2.06
CA MET A 317 -11.01 2.72 -3.47
C MET A 317 -12.26 2.03 -4.03
N SER A 318 -13.29 2.81 -4.34
CA SER A 318 -14.55 2.34 -4.92
C SER A 318 -14.78 2.95 -6.30
N GLY A 319 -13.76 3.03 -7.11
CA GLY A 319 -13.62 3.74 -8.37
C GLY A 319 -12.44 4.73 -8.32
N GLY A 320 -12.06 5.27 -9.47
CA GLY A 320 -10.97 6.23 -9.58
C GLY A 320 -9.57 5.60 -9.56
N LEU A 321 -8.58 6.47 -9.61
CA LEU A 321 -7.16 6.14 -9.76
C LEU A 321 -6.32 6.81 -8.68
N VAL A 322 -5.43 6.07 -8.05
CA VAL A 322 -4.26 6.60 -7.33
C VAL A 322 -3.00 6.21 -8.11
N LYS A 323 -2.23 7.19 -8.60
CA LYS A 323 -0.99 6.87 -9.32
C LYS A 323 0.09 6.40 -8.36
N THR A 324 0.28 7.10 -7.24
CA THR A 324 1.27 6.71 -6.24
C THR A 324 0.72 6.91 -4.84
N LEU A 325 0.78 5.86 -4.02
CA LEU A 325 0.56 5.89 -2.58
C LEU A 325 1.89 5.67 -1.87
N ILE A 326 2.31 6.64 -1.07
CA ILE A 326 3.49 6.54 -0.20
C ILE A 326 2.99 6.51 1.25
N ASN A 327 3.26 5.43 1.96
CA ASN A 327 2.91 5.29 3.38
C ASN A 327 4.17 5.14 4.23
N SER A 328 4.50 6.16 4.98
CA SER A 328 5.52 6.11 6.06
C SER A 328 4.90 6.16 7.46
N GLY A 329 3.60 6.46 7.53
CA GLY A 329 2.82 6.49 8.76
C GLY A 329 2.03 5.21 9.00
N THR A 330 0.83 5.35 9.52
CA THR A 330 -0.05 4.23 9.86
C THR A 330 -1.36 4.31 9.08
N ILE A 331 -1.73 3.20 8.44
CA ILE A 331 -3.05 2.96 7.88
C ILE A 331 -3.64 1.79 8.67
N ASN A 332 -4.68 2.04 9.46
CA ASN A 332 -5.23 1.05 10.39
C ASN A 332 -6.73 0.87 10.20
N GLN A 333 -7.18 -0.38 10.32
CA GLN A 333 -8.57 -0.79 10.32
C GLN A 333 -8.82 -1.76 11.49
N ASN A 334 -9.93 -1.57 12.24
CA ASN A 334 -10.16 -2.29 13.51
C ASN A 334 -11.32 -3.31 13.45
N ASN A 335 -12.13 -3.35 12.41
CA ASN A 335 -13.26 -4.28 12.29
C ASN A 335 -12.77 -5.67 11.88
N SER A 336 -13.33 -6.72 12.46
CA SER A 336 -13.01 -8.13 12.15
C SER A 336 -13.92 -8.76 11.09
N ALA A 337 -14.80 -7.99 10.46
CA ALA A 337 -15.64 -8.51 9.38
C ALA A 337 -14.78 -8.93 8.15
N THR A 338 -15.13 -10.04 7.53
CA THR A 338 -14.36 -10.64 6.42
C THR A 338 -14.22 -9.76 5.18
N TRP A 339 -15.02 -8.69 5.07
CA TRP A 339 -14.93 -7.71 3.99
C TRP A 339 -14.06 -6.49 4.33
N ALA A 340 -13.59 -6.37 5.57
CA ALA A 340 -12.79 -5.25 6.05
C ALA A 340 -11.33 -5.35 5.59
N ALA A 341 -10.66 -4.21 5.42
CA ALA A 341 -9.27 -4.17 4.98
C ALA A 341 -8.55 -2.88 5.40
N GLY A 342 -7.23 -2.95 5.54
CA GLY A 342 -6.37 -1.76 5.63
C GLY A 342 -6.46 -0.94 4.35
N ILE A 343 -6.29 -1.56 3.17
CA ILE A 343 -6.55 -0.96 1.86
C ILE A 343 -7.47 -1.87 1.07
N LYS A 344 -8.55 -1.33 0.52
CA LYS A 344 -9.52 -2.10 -0.28
C LYS A 344 -9.77 -1.48 -1.65
N LEU A 345 -9.67 -2.31 -2.69
CA LEU A 345 -9.96 -1.94 -4.07
C LEU A 345 -11.20 -2.68 -4.58
N GLN A 346 -12.19 -1.92 -5.07
CA GLN A 346 -13.42 -2.41 -5.70
C GLN A 346 -13.82 -1.54 -6.90
N ASN A 347 -14.82 -1.99 -7.69
CA ASN A 347 -15.46 -1.20 -8.75
C ASN A 347 -14.47 -0.61 -9.77
N ASN A 348 -13.55 -1.45 -10.28
CA ASN A 348 -12.55 -1.10 -11.27
C ASN A 348 -11.59 0.03 -10.84
N SER A 349 -11.41 0.23 -9.54
CA SER A 349 -10.42 1.18 -9.04
C SER A 349 -8.99 0.69 -9.29
N THR A 350 -8.07 1.64 -9.34
CA THR A 350 -6.66 1.33 -9.57
C THR A 350 -5.77 2.06 -8.57
N ILE A 351 -4.78 1.37 -8.02
CA ILE A 351 -3.59 1.97 -7.44
C ILE A 351 -2.40 1.46 -8.25
N GLU A 352 -1.68 2.36 -8.93
CA GLU A 352 -0.58 1.95 -9.79
C GLU A 352 0.66 1.57 -9.00
N ASN A 353 1.02 2.37 -7.99
CA ASN A 353 2.21 2.15 -7.18
C ASN A 353 1.93 2.36 -5.70
N ILE A 354 2.36 1.43 -4.86
CA ILE A 354 2.44 1.62 -3.41
C ILE A 354 3.89 1.46 -2.95
N ILE A 355 4.36 2.44 -2.17
CA ILE A 355 5.60 2.36 -1.43
C ILE A 355 5.25 2.41 0.05
N ASN A 356 5.47 1.30 0.76
CA ASN A 356 5.18 1.21 2.19
C ASN A 356 6.48 1.07 3.00
N THR A 357 6.77 2.09 3.78
CA THR A 357 7.83 2.11 4.79
C THR A 357 7.27 2.21 6.22
N GLY A 358 5.95 2.34 6.34
CA GLY A 358 5.18 2.42 7.58
C GLY A 358 4.38 1.15 7.86
N SER A 359 3.21 1.30 8.45
CA SER A 359 2.33 0.19 8.81
C SER A 359 1.00 0.26 8.06
N ILE A 360 0.60 -0.86 7.46
CA ILE A 360 -0.75 -1.10 6.96
C ILE A 360 -1.29 -2.30 7.75
N SER A 361 -2.34 -2.11 8.55
CA SER A 361 -2.83 -3.16 9.43
C SER A 361 -4.35 -3.27 9.45
N SER A 362 -4.84 -4.50 9.63
CA SER A 362 -6.27 -4.81 9.66
C SER A 362 -6.56 -6.06 10.49
N ASN A 363 -7.71 -6.06 11.15
CA ASN A 363 -8.27 -7.25 11.80
C ASN A 363 -8.92 -8.24 10.80
N ALA A 364 -8.82 -7.96 9.49
CA ALA A 364 -9.24 -8.85 8.42
C ALA A 364 -8.15 -8.95 7.35
N PHE A 365 -8.23 -8.20 6.25
CA PHE A 365 -7.21 -8.17 5.23
C PHE A 365 -6.31 -6.93 5.37
N GLY A 366 -4.99 -7.09 5.32
CA GLY A 366 -4.09 -5.94 5.22
C GLY A 366 -4.37 -5.14 3.94
N ILE A 367 -4.31 -5.81 2.80
CA ILE A 367 -4.70 -5.29 1.48
C ILE A 367 -5.69 -6.28 0.84
N SER A 368 -6.82 -5.79 0.33
CA SER A 368 -7.85 -6.59 -0.33
C SER A 368 -8.15 -6.06 -1.74
N VAL A 369 -8.03 -6.92 -2.76
CA VAL A 369 -8.32 -6.60 -4.16
C VAL A 369 -9.45 -7.50 -4.66
N THR A 370 -10.67 -6.97 -4.67
CA THR A 370 -11.88 -7.73 -5.03
C THR A 370 -12.66 -7.16 -6.21
N GLY A 371 -12.18 -6.10 -6.84
CA GLY A 371 -12.85 -5.45 -7.96
C GLY A 371 -12.04 -4.29 -8.53
N GLY A 372 -10.71 -4.43 -8.61
CA GLY A 372 -9.81 -3.40 -9.09
C GLY A 372 -8.45 -3.95 -9.50
N LYS A 373 -7.56 -3.07 -9.89
CA LYS A 373 -6.20 -3.39 -10.29
C LYS A 373 -5.21 -2.78 -9.31
N PHE A 374 -4.29 -3.61 -8.88
CA PHE A 374 -3.14 -3.20 -8.09
C PHE A 374 -1.89 -3.36 -8.95
N GLY A 375 -1.13 -2.30 -9.13
CA GLY A 375 0.11 -2.32 -9.91
C GLY A 375 1.28 -2.86 -9.10
N THR A 376 2.20 -2.01 -8.69
CA THR A 376 3.39 -2.39 -7.94
C THR A 376 3.23 -2.13 -6.45
N LEU A 377 3.58 -3.10 -5.61
CA LEU A 377 3.73 -2.94 -4.17
C LEU A 377 5.19 -3.12 -3.76
N THR A 378 5.78 -2.08 -3.22
CA THR A 378 7.12 -2.10 -2.63
C THR A 378 7.03 -1.92 -1.13
N ILE A 379 7.51 -2.90 -0.37
CA ILE A 379 7.63 -2.85 1.10
C ILE A 379 9.12 -2.79 1.43
N LYS A 380 9.55 -1.73 2.11
CA LYS A 380 10.96 -1.50 2.42
C LYS A 380 11.13 -0.65 3.66
N ASP A 381 12.38 -0.47 4.11
CA ASP A 381 12.75 0.40 5.23
C ASP A 381 11.94 0.14 6.52
N GLY A 382 11.68 -1.14 6.83
CA GLY A 382 10.90 -1.55 7.99
C GLY A 382 9.39 -1.48 7.80
N GLY A 383 8.91 -1.28 6.58
CA GLY A 383 7.48 -1.29 6.23
C GLY A 383 6.81 -2.64 6.50
N GLN A 384 5.59 -2.62 7.00
CA GLN A 384 4.86 -3.85 7.31
C GLN A 384 3.42 -3.81 6.79
N VAL A 385 2.95 -4.96 6.34
CA VAL A 385 1.54 -5.21 6.02
C VAL A 385 1.06 -6.37 6.90
N TYR A 386 0.03 -6.12 7.69
CA TYR A 386 -0.58 -7.13 8.56
C TYR A 386 -2.06 -7.29 8.24
N GLY A 387 -2.52 -8.52 8.17
CA GLY A 387 -3.93 -8.88 8.10
C GLY A 387 -4.21 -10.15 8.89
N LYS A 388 -5.30 -10.18 9.66
CA LYS A 388 -5.62 -11.37 10.46
C LYS A 388 -5.90 -12.59 9.58
N TYR A 389 -6.75 -12.45 8.54
CA TYR A 389 -7.06 -13.54 7.60
C TYR A 389 -6.01 -13.66 6.50
N SER A 390 -5.62 -12.55 5.91
CA SER A 390 -4.51 -12.50 4.97
C SER A 390 -3.91 -11.10 4.97
N ALA A 391 -2.59 -11.02 4.91
CA ALA A 391 -1.97 -9.72 4.75
C ALA A 391 -2.26 -9.13 3.37
N ILE A 392 -2.21 -9.96 2.32
CA ILE A 392 -2.65 -9.59 0.97
C ILE A 392 -3.63 -10.64 0.46
N GLY A 393 -4.87 -10.23 0.17
CA GLY A 393 -5.90 -11.07 -0.44
C GLY A 393 -6.32 -10.54 -1.81
N VAL A 394 -6.25 -11.38 -2.83
CA VAL A 394 -6.64 -11.08 -4.21
C VAL A 394 -7.63 -12.12 -4.70
N GLY A 395 -8.81 -11.69 -5.09
CA GLY A 395 -9.89 -12.57 -5.52
C GLY A 395 -10.63 -12.07 -6.75
N GLN A 396 -11.65 -12.84 -7.18
CA GLN A 396 -12.58 -12.43 -8.24
C GLN A 396 -11.94 -12.03 -9.57
N SER A 397 -10.94 -12.79 -10.03
CA SER A 397 -10.20 -12.54 -11.28
C SER A 397 -9.40 -11.23 -11.32
N GLN A 398 -9.09 -10.66 -10.15
CA GLN A 398 -8.36 -9.42 -10.06
C GLN A 398 -6.84 -9.64 -10.16
N THR A 399 -6.11 -8.54 -10.30
CA THR A 399 -4.67 -8.57 -10.47
C THR A 399 -3.95 -7.83 -9.33
N LEU A 400 -3.02 -8.53 -8.68
CA LEU A 400 -1.88 -7.96 -7.99
C LEU A 400 -0.72 -7.94 -9.01
N GLY A 401 -0.14 -6.80 -9.29
CA GLY A 401 1.05 -6.71 -10.16
C GLY A 401 2.30 -7.25 -9.47
N ASP A 402 3.36 -6.48 -9.49
CA ASP A 402 4.63 -6.89 -8.90
C ASP A 402 4.67 -6.59 -7.39
N LEU A 403 5.19 -7.55 -6.63
CA LEU A 403 5.46 -7.41 -5.21
C LEU A 403 6.96 -7.44 -4.95
N TYR A 404 7.47 -6.40 -4.32
CA TYR A 404 8.88 -6.29 -3.89
C TYR A 404 8.94 -6.09 -2.37
N ILE A 405 9.70 -6.95 -1.69
CA ILE A 405 9.95 -6.84 -0.24
C ILE A 405 11.46 -6.76 -0.02
N ASP A 406 11.93 -5.60 0.41
CA ASP A 406 13.33 -5.37 0.77
C ASP A 406 13.45 -5.28 2.29
N GLY A 407 14.07 -6.28 2.89
CA GLY A 407 14.24 -6.39 4.34
C GLY A 407 15.29 -5.47 4.91
N SER A 408 16.13 -4.84 4.06
CA SER A 408 17.09 -3.83 4.54
C SER A 408 16.36 -2.71 5.26
N SER A 409 16.87 -2.34 6.42
CA SER A 409 16.24 -1.32 7.26
C SER A 409 17.27 -0.55 8.05
N SER A 410 17.20 0.78 7.98
CA SER A 410 18.04 1.68 8.78
C SER A 410 17.58 1.80 10.24
N ASN A 411 16.35 1.34 10.57
CA ASN A 411 15.76 1.46 11.91
C ASN A 411 15.68 0.15 12.69
N GLY A 412 16.27 -0.94 12.17
CA GLY A 412 16.28 -2.27 12.80
C GLY A 412 14.95 -3.03 12.70
N ARG A 413 13.92 -2.46 12.05
CA ARG A 413 12.63 -3.11 11.84
C ARG A 413 12.61 -3.82 10.50
N VAL A 414 12.25 -5.09 10.49
CA VAL A 414 12.23 -5.91 9.26
C VAL A 414 11.00 -5.60 8.42
N SER A 415 11.22 -5.39 7.12
CA SER A 415 10.14 -5.23 6.15
C SER A 415 9.46 -6.56 5.88
N GLY A 416 8.13 -6.57 5.84
CA GLY A 416 7.46 -7.84 5.59
C GLY A 416 5.94 -7.80 5.58
N ILE A 417 5.43 -8.98 5.33
CA ILE A 417 4.01 -9.33 5.29
C ILE A 417 3.76 -10.37 6.37
N TYR A 418 2.76 -10.12 7.22
CA TYR A 418 2.46 -10.96 8.37
C TYR A 418 0.96 -11.25 8.49
N SER A 419 0.59 -12.50 8.78
CA SER A 419 -0.81 -12.89 8.94
C SER A 419 -1.01 -13.99 9.99
N GLU A 420 -2.20 -14.00 10.61
CA GLU A 420 -2.64 -15.11 11.45
C GLU A 420 -3.07 -16.34 10.63
N GLU A 421 -3.36 -16.16 9.33
CA GLU A 421 -3.72 -17.27 8.44
C GLU A 421 -2.75 -17.32 7.24
N HIS A 422 -2.99 -16.54 6.19
CA HIS A 422 -2.18 -16.58 4.98
C HIS A 422 -1.41 -15.27 4.77
N GLY A 423 -0.10 -15.33 4.55
CA GLY A 423 0.68 -14.14 4.20
C GLY A 423 0.15 -13.52 2.92
N ILE A 424 0.11 -14.29 1.83
CA ILE A 424 -0.53 -13.94 0.56
C ILE A 424 -1.57 -15.00 0.19
N LEU A 425 -2.78 -14.58 -0.13
CA LEU A 425 -3.86 -15.42 -0.63
C LEU A 425 -4.29 -14.96 -2.03
N LEU A 426 -4.10 -15.82 -3.02
CA LEU A 426 -4.57 -15.64 -4.38
C LEU A 426 -5.66 -16.69 -4.67
N GLU A 427 -6.86 -16.23 -5.01
CA GLU A 427 -8.02 -17.13 -5.22
C GLU A 427 -8.92 -16.69 -6.38
N ASN A 428 -9.82 -17.59 -6.82
CA ASN A 428 -10.87 -17.27 -7.78
C ASN A 428 -10.34 -16.63 -9.07
N ASN A 429 -9.44 -17.32 -9.79
CA ASN A 429 -8.81 -16.86 -11.05
C ASN A 429 -7.99 -15.55 -10.91
N SER A 430 -7.61 -15.16 -9.71
CA SER A 430 -6.77 -13.97 -9.51
C SER A 430 -5.36 -14.18 -10.07
N ARG A 431 -4.65 -13.08 -10.28
CA ARG A 431 -3.33 -13.11 -10.93
C ARG A 431 -2.33 -12.25 -10.17
N THR A 432 -1.08 -12.71 -10.15
CA THR A 432 0.07 -11.89 -9.80
C THR A 432 1.18 -12.09 -10.84
N GLN A 433 2.02 -11.07 -11.02
CA GLN A 433 3.08 -11.12 -12.02
C GLN A 433 4.39 -11.60 -11.38
N LYS A 434 4.91 -10.86 -10.41
CA LYS A 434 6.20 -11.15 -9.79
C LYS A 434 6.10 -11.07 -8.26
N ILE A 435 6.88 -11.92 -7.58
CA ILE A 435 7.12 -11.81 -6.13
C ILE A 435 8.63 -11.85 -5.91
N GLU A 436 9.19 -10.79 -5.33
CA GLU A 436 10.62 -10.70 -5.03
C GLU A 436 10.84 -10.34 -3.57
N LEU A 437 11.60 -11.17 -2.87
CA LEU A 437 12.08 -10.93 -1.51
C LEU A 437 13.58 -10.85 -1.52
N LYS A 438 14.13 -9.83 -0.86
CA LYS A 438 15.56 -9.65 -0.72
C LYS A 438 15.97 -9.05 0.62
N ASN A 439 17.26 -9.20 0.94
CA ASN A 439 17.91 -8.56 2.09
C ASN A 439 17.17 -8.78 3.43
N GLY A 440 16.66 -9.99 3.66
CA GLY A 440 15.91 -10.32 4.87
C GLY A 440 14.40 -10.01 4.80
N GLY A 441 13.83 -9.78 3.63
CA GLY A 441 12.38 -9.60 3.46
C GLY A 441 11.56 -10.82 3.86
N ILE A 442 10.40 -10.61 4.50
CA ILE A 442 9.60 -11.68 5.10
C ILE A 442 8.21 -11.75 4.51
N ILE A 443 7.74 -12.97 4.20
CA ILE A 443 6.31 -13.30 4.07
C ILE A 443 6.00 -14.41 5.08
N GLN A 444 5.11 -14.12 6.03
CA GLN A 444 4.74 -15.06 7.08
C GLN A 444 3.23 -15.21 7.22
N GLY A 445 2.76 -16.46 7.27
CA GLY A 445 1.40 -16.83 7.62
C GLY A 445 1.39 -17.97 8.64
N LYS A 446 0.49 -17.91 9.64
CA LYS A 446 0.37 -19.04 10.60
C LYS A 446 -0.29 -20.28 9.99
N ILE A 447 -0.87 -20.17 8.80
CA ILE A 447 -1.29 -21.32 7.98
C ILE A 447 -0.31 -21.46 6.83
N ASP A 448 -0.45 -20.68 5.76
CA ASP A 448 0.46 -20.71 4.62
C ASP A 448 1.19 -19.37 4.46
N GLY A 449 2.45 -19.42 4.09
CA GLY A 449 3.17 -18.20 3.72
C GLY A 449 2.55 -17.60 2.46
N ILE A 450 2.50 -18.36 1.38
CA ILE A 450 1.84 -17.99 0.10
C ILE A 450 0.90 -19.12 -0.30
N ARG A 451 -0.33 -18.77 -0.66
CA ARG A 451 -1.34 -19.72 -1.12
C ARG A 451 -1.98 -19.28 -2.43
N LEU A 452 -1.93 -20.17 -3.43
CA LEU A 452 -2.69 -20.07 -4.68
C LEU A 452 -3.79 -21.13 -4.66
N THR A 453 -5.03 -20.74 -4.97
CA THR A 453 -6.17 -21.68 -5.03
C THR A 453 -7.14 -21.27 -6.13
N ASP A 454 -8.06 -22.19 -6.51
CA ASP A 454 -9.18 -21.92 -7.40
C ASP A 454 -8.77 -21.23 -8.71
N SER A 455 -7.79 -21.83 -9.42
CA SER A 455 -7.24 -21.35 -10.70
C SER A 455 -6.52 -20.01 -10.65
N ALA A 456 -6.10 -19.57 -9.47
CA ALA A 456 -5.22 -18.40 -9.34
C ALA A 456 -3.88 -18.63 -10.03
N SER A 457 -3.21 -17.56 -10.47
CA SER A 457 -1.97 -17.70 -11.22
C SER A 457 -0.86 -16.74 -10.76
N LEU A 458 0.37 -17.26 -10.75
CA LEU A 458 1.61 -16.50 -10.73
C LEU A 458 2.26 -16.66 -12.10
N SER A 459 2.30 -15.58 -12.89
CA SER A 459 2.77 -15.64 -14.28
C SER A 459 4.25 -15.31 -14.46
N GLY A 460 4.81 -14.48 -13.61
CA GLY A 460 6.22 -14.15 -13.57
C GLY A 460 6.96 -14.92 -12.48
N GLU A 461 8.16 -14.49 -12.18
CA GLU A 461 9.07 -15.17 -11.28
C GLU A 461 8.71 -14.93 -9.81
N MET A 462 8.93 -15.95 -8.99
CA MET A 462 9.05 -15.85 -7.54
C MET A 462 10.52 -15.99 -7.18
N ILE A 463 11.14 -14.93 -6.69
CA ILE A 463 12.56 -14.90 -6.35
C ILE A 463 12.72 -14.53 -4.87
N LEU A 464 13.38 -15.40 -4.12
CA LEU A 464 13.82 -15.15 -2.77
C LEU A 464 15.34 -15.15 -2.78
N PHE A 465 15.98 -14.07 -2.36
CA PHE A 465 17.43 -14.05 -2.34
C PHE A 465 18.00 -13.20 -1.18
N GLY A 466 19.19 -13.55 -0.80
CA GLY A 466 19.92 -12.93 0.29
C GLY A 466 19.55 -13.49 1.66
N GLU A 467 20.54 -13.46 2.54
CA GLU A 467 20.42 -13.99 3.89
C GLU A 467 19.26 -13.35 4.67
N GLY A 468 18.49 -14.16 5.39
CA GLY A 468 17.32 -13.74 6.16
C GLY A 468 16.05 -13.55 5.34
N SER A 469 16.11 -13.51 3.99
CA SER A 469 14.90 -13.50 3.15
C SER A 469 14.16 -14.81 3.28
N ARG A 470 12.85 -14.75 3.59
CA ARG A 470 12.13 -15.97 3.87
C ARG A 470 10.63 -15.94 3.63
N VAL A 471 10.09 -17.10 3.27
CA VAL A 471 8.66 -17.40 3.26
C VAL A 471 8.40 -18.47 4.33
N GLU A 472 7.54 -18.15 5.27
CA GLU A 472 7.22 -19.00 6.42
C GLU A 472 5.74 -19.36 6.43
N GLY A 473 5.45 -20.66 6.45
CA GLY A 473 4.16 -21.23 6.79
C GLY A 473 4.16 -21.77 8.22
N GLY A 474 2.97 -21.79 8.81
CA GLY A 474 2.79 -22.47 10.09
C GLY A 474 2.30 -23.90 9.90
N ARG A 475 1.02 -24.15 10.22
CA ARG A 475 0.40 -25.49 10.11
C ARG A 475 0.10 -25.95 8.67
N GLY A 476 0.19 -25.08 7.69
CA GLY A 476 0.11 -25.37 6.25
C GLY A 476 1.48 -25.39 5.61
N ALA A 477 1.66 -24.81 4.44
CA ALA A 477 2.92 -24.81 3.70
C ALA A 477 3.61 -23.44 3.68
N GLY A 478 4.91 -23.43 3.43
CA GLY A 478 5.61 -22.21 3.04
C GLY A 478 4.97 -21.63 1.77
N ILE A 479 4.94 -22.43 0.70
CA ILE A 479 4.26 -22.11 -0.57
C ILE A 479 3.28 -23.24 -0.90
N LEU A 480 1.99 -22.93 -0.98
CA LEU A 480 0.92 -23.85 -1.35
C LEU A 480 0.32 -23.44 -2.70
N ASN A 481 0.48 -24.30 -3.71
CA ASN A 481 -0.25 -24.22 -4.98
C ASN A 481 -1.36 -25.28 -5.01
N ARG A 482 -2.60 -24.86 -4.67
CA ARG A 482 -3.76 -25.76 -4.63
C ARG A 482 -4.70 -25.47 -5.80
N SER A 483 -4.56 -26.19 -6.90
CA SER A 483 -5.30 -25.96 -8.15
C SER A 483 -4.99 -24.61 -8.83
N GLY A 484 -3.91 -23.96 -8.48
CA GLY A 484 -3.41 -22.74 -9.14
C GLY A 484 -2.40 -23.06 -10.23
N LYS A 485 -1.91 -22.02 -10.90
CA LYS A 485 -0.94 -22.14 -11.98
C LYS A 485 0.26 -21.24 -11.71
N ILE A 486 1.45 -21.80 -11.57
CA ILE A 486 2.72 -21.09 -11.48
C ILE A 486 3.46 -21.31 -12.80
N THR A 487 3.54 -20.29 -13.65
CA THR A 487 4.20 -20.37 -14.96
C THR A 487 5.61 -19.79 -14.95
N GLY A 488 5.90 -18.86 -14.04
CA GLY A 488 7.24 -18.40 -13.77
C GLY A 488 8.01 -19.37 -12.87
N SER A 489 9.32 -19.18 -12.79
CA SER A 489 10.17 -19.98 -11.92
C SER A 489 9.96 -19.65 -10.44
N ILE A 490 10.19 -20.64 -9.57
CA ILE A 490 10.40 -20.45 -8.13
C ILE A 490 11.90 -20.57 -7.89
N THR A 491 12.55 -19.46 -7.54
CA THR A 491 14.00 -19.41 -7.31
C THR A 491 14.27 -18.96 -5.88
N ILE A 492 14.95 -19.81 -5.12
CA ILE A 492 15.38 -19.54 -3.74
C ILE A 492 16.90 -19.59 -3.76
N LYS A 493 17.57 -18.50 -3.39
CA LYS A 493 19.03 -18.45 -3.52
C LYS A 493 19.73 -17.54 -2.50
N ASP A 494 21.06 -17.68 -2.44
CA ASP A 494 21.96 -16.78 -1.70
C ASP A 494 21.60 -16.63 -0.21
N GLY A 495 21.27 -17.73 0.47
CA GLY A 495 20.96 -17.77 1.90
C GLY A 495 19.48 -17.53 2.24
N ALA A 496 18.60 -17.43 1.25
CA ALA A 496 17.16 -17.36 1.47
C ALA A 496 16.57 -18.71 1.95
N THR A 497 15.41 -18.65 2.60
CA THR A 497 14.77 -19.84 3.18
C THR A 497 13.26 -19.91 2.86
N VAL A 498 12.77 -21.11 2.57
CA VAL A 498 11.34 -21.44 2.61
C VAL A 498 11.11 -22.52 3.67
N THR A 499 10.18 -22.29 4.58
CA THR A 499 9.93 -23.19 5.71
C THR A 499 8.46 -23.24 6.09
N ALA A 500 8.08 -24.30 6.80
CA ALA A 500 6.82 -24.38 7.53
C ALA A 500 6.96 -25.29 8.75
N THR A 501 6.26 -25.00 9.84
CA THR A 501 6.28 -25.85 11.04
C THR A 501 5.67 -27.23 10.80
N SER A 502 4.86 -27.38 9.77
CA SER A 502 4.31 -28.65 9.27
C SER A 502 5.32 -29.52 8.49
N ASN A 503 6.55 -29.05 8.29
CA ASN A 503 7.56 -29.65 7.41
C ASN A 503 7.15 -29.67 5.91
N LEU A 504 6.32 -28.72 5.46
CA LEU A 504 5.83 -28.57 4.09
C LEU A 504 6.38 -27.29 3.47
N ALA A 505 7.57 -27.34 2.87
CA ALA A 505 8.18 -26.14 2.29
C ALA A 505 7.41 -25.69 1.04
N ILE A 506 7.25 -26.57 0.03
CA ILE A 506 6.50 -26.30 -1.21
C ILE A 506 5.52 -27.44 -1.44
N VAL A 507 4.25 -27.13 -1.64
CA VAL A 507 3.20 -28.12 -1.92
C VAL A 507 2.46 -27.75 -3.20
N ASN A 508 2.49 -28.65 -4.18
CA ASN A 508 1.68 -28.59 -5.39
C ASN A 508 0.59 -29.67 -5.31
N HIS A 509 -0.68 -29.23 -5.21
CA HIS A 509 -1.75 -30.13 -4.80
C HIS A 509 -2.99 -30.01 -5.71
N ARG A 510 -3.80 -31.08 -5.77
CA ARG A 510 -5.00 -31.23 -6.62
C ARG A 510 -4.64 -31.13 -8.11
N SER A 511 -5.15 -30.11 -8.82
CA SER A 511 -4.80 -29.80 -10.21
C SER A 511 -3.79 -28.65 -10.33
N GLY A 512 -2.99 -28.44 -9.29
CA GLY A 512 -1.96 -27.39 -9.31
C GLY A 512 -0.90 -27.68 -10.38
N SER A 513 -0.43 -26.63 -11.06
CA SER A 513 0.57 -26.74 -12.11
C SER A 513 1.73 -25.80 -11.84
N ILE A 514 2.96 -26.31 -11.87
CA ILE A 514 4.21 -25.53 -11.81
C ILE A 514 4.95 -25.82 -13.12
N THR A 515 4.99 -24.88 -14.04
CA THR A 515 5.63 -25.05 -15.35
C THR A 515 6.93 -24.30 -15.52
N GLY A 516 7.28 -23.38 -14.62
CA GLY A 516 8.49 -22.57 -14.66
C GLY A 516 9.70 -23.16 -13.94
N GLY A 517 9.55 -24.32 -13.29
CA GLY A 517 10.63 -24.98 -12.56
C GLY A 517 10.86 -24.48 -11.13
N ILE A 518 11.68 -25.21 -10.37
CA ILE A 518 12.06 -24.88 -9.01
C ILE A 518 13.59 -24.93 -8.92
N THR A 519 14.21 -23.83 -8.51
CA THR A 519 15.67 -23.75 -8.32
C THR A 519 15.98 -23.36 -6.88
N VAL A 520 16.80 -24.14 -6.21
CA VAL A 520 17.35 -23.84 -4.89
C VAL A 520 18.87 -23.78 -5.04
N SER A 521 19.44 -22.58 -4.92
CA SER A 521 20.83 -22.33 -5.29
C SER A 521 21.58 -21.52 -4.24
N GLY A 522 22.83 -21.78 -4.09
CA GLY A 522 23.75 -21.00 -3.26
C GLY A 522 23.92 -21.53 -1.84
N LYS A 523 25.13 -21.34 -1.33
CA LYS A 523 25.52 -21.74 0.03
C LYS A 523 24.63 -21.05 1.07
N ASN A 524 24.23 -21.75 2.11
CA ASN A 524 23.30 -21.33 3.18
C ASN A 524 21.84 -21.22 2.75
N THR A 525 21.50 -21.42 1.47
CA THR A 525 20.10 -21.48 1.03
C THR A 525 19.44 -22.77 1.48
N LYS A 526 18.20 -22.67 2.00
CA LYS A 526 17.50 -23.83 2.57
C LYS A 526 16.03 -23.89 2.18
N LEU A 527 15.59 -25.09 1.79
CA LEU A 527 14.20 -25.49 1.94
C LEU A 527 14.12 -26.37 3.20
N GLN A 528 13.45 -25.86 4.24
CA GLN A 528 13.24 -26.61 5.48
C GLN A 528 11.88 -27.29 5.42
N GLY A 529 11.87 -28.53 4.96
CA GLY A 529 10.69 -29.35 4.72
C GLY A 529 10.61 -29.91 3.30
N ASN A 530 9.56 -30.65 3.04
CA ASN A 530 9.37 -31.37 1.79
C ASN A 530 8.91 -30.48 0.62
N ILE A 531 9.29 -30.89 -0.58
CA ILE A 531 8.63 -30.49 -1.83
C ILE A 531 7.64 -31.63 -2.17
N ILE A 532 6.34 -31.33 -2.17
CA ILE A 532 5.30 -32.35 -2.42
C ILE A 532 4.54 -32.01 -3.69
N ASN A 533 4.42 -33.00 -4.59
CA ASN A 533 3.54 -32.98 -5.75
C ASN A 533 2.50 -34.09 -5.63
N MET A 534 1.22 -33.75 -5.45
CA MET A 534 0.19 -34.71 -5.09
C MET A 534 -1.18 -34.43 -5.71
N GLY A 535 -2.06 -35.42 -5.70
CA GLY A 535 -3.33 -35.36 -6.41
C GLY A 535 -3.09 -35.44 -7.92
N ASN A 536 -3.78 -34.64 -8.73
CA ASN A 536 -3.56 -34.52 -10.17
C ASN A 536 -2.59 -33.36 -10.51
N ALA A 537 -1.68 -33.04 -9.61
CA ALA A 537 -0.78 -31.90 -9.78
C ALA A 537 0.39 -32.22 -10.71
N SER A 538 0.95 -31.20 -11.37
CA SER A 538 2.06 -31.38 -12.29
C SER A 538 3.20 -30.40 -12.03
N ILE A 539 4.44 -30.88 -12.11
CA ILE A 539 5.65 -30.07 -12.22
C ILE A 539 6.23 -30.32 -13.61
N GLY A 540 6.11 -29.32 -14.49
CA GLY A 540 6.42 -29.47 -15.91
C GLY A 540 7.85 -29.13 -16.30
N SER A 541 8.65 -28.57 -15.41
CA SER A 541 10.03 -28.15 -15.66
C SER A 541 10.98 -28.64 -14.56
N ASP A 542 12.26 -28.37 -14.72
CA ASP A 542 13.32 -28.92 -13.87
C ASP A 542 13.23 -28.48 -12.41
N ILE A 543 13.67 -29.38 -11.52
CA ILE A 543 13.92 -29.13 -10.12
C ILE A 543 15.45 -29.21 -9.93
N LYS A 544 16.07 -28.07 -9.56
CA LYS A 544 17.53 -27.98 -9.40
C LYS A 544 17.90 -27.60 -7.98
N ILE A 545 18.81 -28.34 -7.40
CA ILE A 545 19.42 -28.02 -6.12
C ILE A 545 20.92 -27.90 -6.40
N GLU A 546 21.45 -26.68 -6.35
CA GLU A 546 22.76 -26.36 -6.87
C GLU A 546 23.56 -25.40 -5.98
N ASP A 547 24.85 -25.27 -6.23
CA ASP A 547 25.75 -24.32 -5.55
C ASP A 547 25.79 -24.46 -4.02
N GLY A 548 25.68 -25.67 -3.48
CA GLY A 548 25.74 -25.94 -2.05
C GLY A 548 24.43 -25.68 -1.28
N ALA A 549 23.32 -25.53 -1.97
CA ALA A 549 21.98 -25.37 -1.37
C ALA A 549 21.51 -26.70 -0.74
N LYS A 550 20.56 -26.57 0.23
CA LYS A 550 20.04 -27.71 0.97
C LYS A 550 18.52 -27.76 0.95
N VAL A 551 17.99 -28.91 0.58
CA VAL A 551 16.61 -29.30 0.83
C VAL A 551 16.61 -30.23 2.04
N GLU A 552 16.31 -29.68 3.23
CA GLU A 552 16.24 -30.42 4.50
C GLU A 552 14.89 -31.13 4.59
N GLY A 553 14.70 -32.14 3.73
CA GLY A 553 13.50 -32.92 3.50
C GLY A 553 13.58 -33.66 2.17
N GLY A 554 12.48 -34.26 1.73
CA GLY A 554 12.39 -34.99 0.49
C GLY A 554 11.58 -34.30 -0.61
N LEU A 555 11.78 -34.80 -1.83
CA LEU A 555 10.83 -34.59 -2.94
C LEU A 555 9.85 -35.78 -2.95
N VAL A 556 8.57 -35.51 -2.78
CA VAL A 556 7.52 -36.53 -2.72
C VAL A 556 6.56 -36.34 -3.90
N ASN A 557 6.46 -37.34 -4.77
CA ASN A 557 5.48 -37.41 -5.84
C ASN A 557 4.51 -38.54 -5.56
N GLN A 558 3.26 -38.24 -5.29
CA GLN A 558 2.28 -39.21 -4.82
C GLN A 558 0.89 -39.03 -5.45
N ASP A 559 -0.01 -39.96 -5.16
CA ASP A 559 -1.35 -40.06 -5.75
C ASP A 559 -1.27 -40.14 -7.28
N ASN A 560 -1.80 -39.13 -8.02
CA ASN A 560 -1.69 -39.06 -9.47
C ASN A 560 -0.75 -37.93 -9.92
N GLY A 561 0.21 -37.53 -9.09
CA GLY A 561 1.16 -36.46 -9.38
C GLY A 561 2.11 -36.80 -10.52
N ALA A 562 2.43 -35.84 -11.37
CA ALA A 562 3.36 -35.98 -12.48
C ALA A 562 4.50 -34.97 -12.39
N ILE A 563 5.73 -35.43 -12.59
CA ILE A 563 6.94 -34.59 -12.69
C ILE A 563 7.58 -34.90 -14.04
N SER A 564 7.55 -33.96 -14.98
CA SER A 564 8.13 -34.17 -16.32
C SER A 564 9.50 -33.50 -16.50
N GLY A 565 9.88 -32.55 -15.66
CA GLY A 565 11.20 -31.98 -15.64
C GLY A 565 12.23 -32.89 -14.98
N SER A 566 13.50 -32.64 -15.25
CA SER A 566 14.61 -33.38 -14.62
C SER A 566 14.81 -32.88 -13.19
N ILE A 567 15.32 -33.80 -12.34
CA ILE A 567 15.71 -33.52 -10.96
C ILE A 567 17.22 -33.63 -10.88
N THR A 568 17.87 -32.51 -10.54
CA THR A 568 19.34 -32.46 -10.47
C THR A 568 19.77 -31.99 -9.09
N VAL A 569 20.68 -32.73 -8.47
CA VAL A 569 21.38 -32.36 -7.24
C VAL A 569 22.85 -32.21 -7.56
N ASP A 570 23.34 -30.99 -7.53
CA ASP A 570 24.72 -30.68 -7.89
C ASP A 570 25.70 -30.92 -6.72
N LYS A 571 26.99 -30.81 -7.04
CA LYS A 571 28.09 -30.94 -6.09
C LYS A 571 27.87 -30.04 -4.87
N ASP A 572 28.23 -30.48 -3.69
CA ASP A 572 28.08 -29.79 -2.41
C ASP A 572 26.61 -29.52 -1.98
N SER A 573 25.64 -29.80 -2.86
CA SER A 573 24.21 -29.59 -2.59
C SER A 573 23.56 -30.81 -1.96
N LYS A 574 22.41 -30.67 -1.31
CA LYS A 574 21.75 -31.75 -0.59
C LYS A 574 20.25 -31.83 -0.87
N LEU A 575 19.79 -33.04 -1.20
CA LEU A 575 18.39 -33.46 -1.15
C LEU A 575 18.34 -34.75 -0.35
N ASP A 576 17.56 -34.83 0.72
CA ASP A 576 17.56 -36.00 1.58
C ASP A 576 17.00 -37.25 0.88
N SER A 577 15.89 -37.11 0.17
CA SER A 577 15.25 -38.24 -0.51
C SER A 577 14.37 -37.85 -1.68
N ILE A 578 14.10 -38.81 -2.56
CA ILE A 578 13.04 -38.77 -3.57
C ILE A 578 12.11 -39.95 -3.32
N THR A 579 10.83 -39.68 -3.08
CA THR A 579 9.81 -40.71 -2.92
C THR A 579 8.78 -40.58 -4.05
N ASN A 580 8.66 -41.62 -4.87
CA ASN A 580 7.64 -41.67 -5.95
C ASN A 580 6.68 -42.85 -5.69
N THR A 581 5.49 -42.48 -5.24
CA THR A 581 4.37 -43.43 -5.05
C THR A 581 3.20 -43.07 -5.99
N SER A 582 3.50 -42.28 -7.02
CA SER A 582 2.47 -41.82 -7.95
C SER A 582 1.90 -43.00 -8.76
N THR A 583 0.57 -43.03 -8.87
CA THR A 583 -0.20 -43.93 -9.73
C THR A 583 -0.35 -43.40 -11.17
N SER A 584 0.17 -42.21 -11.44
CA SER A 584 0.21 -41.65 -12.80
C SER A 584 1.10 -42.53 -13.71
N SER A 585 0.63 -42.80 -14.91
CA SER A 585 1.42 -43.49 -15.92
C SER A 585 2.73 -42.77 -16.29
N THR A 586 2.80 -41.48 -16.07
CA THR A 586 4.03 -40.68 -16.28
C THR A 586 4.89 -40.61 -15.05
N GLY A 587 4.31 -40.62 -13.83
CA GLY A 587 5.06 -40.55 -12.57
C GLY A 587 6.14 -39.47 -12.56
N ILE A 588 7.41 -39.84 -12.56
CA ILE A 588 8.58 -38.98 -12.81
C ILE A 588 9.12 -39.34 -14.19
N SER A 589 8.84 -38.55 -15.23
CA SER A 589 9.33 -38.83 -16.59
C SER A 589 10.67 -38.17 -16.92
N GLY A 590 11.08 -37.16 -16.18
CA GLY A 590 12.38 -36.53 -16.28
C GLY A 590 13.50 -37.39 -15.65
N SER A 591 14.77 -37.13 -16.00
CA SER A 591 15.92 -37.82 -15.42
C SER A 591 16.15 -37.37 -13.97
N ILE A 592 16.74 -38.27 -13.17
CA ILE A 592 17.22 -37.97 -11.81
C ILE A 592 18.73 -38.05 -11.84
N THR A 593 19.42 -36.95 -11.60
CA THR A 593 20.89 -36.89 -11.60
C THR A 593 21.40 -36.45 -10.23
N ASN A 594 22.18 -37.29 -9.59
CA ASN A 594 22.89 -36.98 -8.37
C ASN A 594 24.39 -36.78 -8.63
N ASN A 595 24.84 -35.54 -8.68
CA ASN A 595 26.27 -35.19 -8.77
C ASN A 595 26.85 -34.83 -7.39
N SER A 596 26.07 -35.00 -6.32
CA SER A 596 26.38 -34.52 -4.99
C SER A 596 27.38 -35.38 -4.24
N ASP A 597 28.08 -34.76 -3.31
CA ASP A 597 28.86 -35.39 -2.27
C ASP A 597 28.03 -35.78 -1.02
N ASN A 598 26.69 -35.58 -1.09
CA ASN A 598 25.72 -35.94 -0.04
C ASN A 598 24.87 -37.14 -0.49
N LYS A 599 24.58 -38.06 0.42
CA LYS A 599 23.76 -39.24 0.16
C LYS A 599 22.37 -38.85 -0.34
N LEU A 600 21.87 -39.57 -1.37
CA LEU A 600 20.51 -39.48 -1.88
C LEU A 600 19.81 -40.85 -1.76
N GLU A 601 18.61 -40.85 -1.19
CA GLU A 601 17.74 -42.04 -1.12
C GLU A 601 16.59 -41.92 -2.10
N ILE A 602 16.35 -42.92 -2.93
CA ILE A 602 15.22 -42.96 -3.90
C ILE A 602 14.34 -44.15 -3.56
N SER A 603 13.08 -43.88 -3.21
CA SER A 603 12.06 -44.91 -2.98
C SER A 603 11.02 -44.83 -4.08
N ASN A 604 10.86 -45.89 -4.85
CA ASN A 604 9.91 -45.93 -5.98
C ASN A 604 8.94 -47.09 -5.89
N SER A 605 7.65 -46.77 -5.94
CA SER A 605 6.56 -47.74 -6.17
C SER A 605 5.65 -47.29 -7.32
N GLY A 606 5.99 -46.23 -8.02
CA GLY A 606 5.33 -45.71 -9.21
C GLY A 606 6.19 -45.94 -10.46
N ASN A 607 6.03 -45.01 -11.43
CA ASN A 607 6.84 -45.04 -12.66
C ASN A 607 7.93 -43.94 -12.62
N ILE A 608 9.19 -44.30 -12.84
CA ILE A 608 10.30 -43.38 -13.16
C ILE A 608 10.68 -43.66 -14.62
N GLY A 609 10.26 -42.78 -15.54
CA GLY A 609 10.52 -42.92 -16.97
C GLY A 609 11.91 -42.46 -17.39
N GLY A 610 12.49 -41.48 -16.72
CA GLY A 610 13.82 -40.97 -16.97
C GLY A 610 14.95 -41.83 -16.40
N LYS A 611 16.18 -41.57 -16.86
CA LYS A 611 17.39 -42.22 -16.35
C LYS A 611 17.69 -41.77 -14.92
N ILE A 612 18.09 -42.69 -14.06
CA ILE A 612 18.68 -42.38 -12.76
C ILE A 612 20.20 -42.43 -12.89
N GLU A 613 20.88 -41.36 -12.55
CA GLU A 613 22.32 -41.20 -12.75
C GLU A 613 23.02 -40.73 -11.48
N SER A 614 24.07 -41.43 -11.06
CA SER A 614 24.98 -41.04 -9.98
C SER A 614 26.35 -40.76 -10.57
N THR A 615 26.80 -39.51 -10.44
CA THR A 615 28.14 -39.09 -10.89
C THR A 615 28.97 -38.50 -9.75
N GLY A 616 28.36 -38.29 -8.57
CA GLY A 616 29.01 -37.73 -7.39
C GLY A 616 29.83 -38.71 -6.59
N SER A 617 30.39 -38.25 -5.49
CA SER A 617 31.20 -39.09 -4.58
C SER A 617 30.37 -39.73 -3.46
N ALA A 618 29.13 -39.30 -3.28
CA ALA A 618 28.25 -39.83 -2.24
C ALA A 618 27.48 -41.08 -2.66
N ASP A 619 27.09 -41.86 -1.65
CA ASP A 619 26.27 -43.06 -1.86
C ASP A 619 24.85 -42.68 -2.34
N MET A 620 24.34 -43.51 -3.23
CA MET A 620 22.95 -43.47 -3.66
C MET A 620 22.26 -44.81 -3.30
N VAL A 621 21.09 -44.69 -2.67
CA VAL A 621 20.29 -45.89 -2.32
C VAL A 621 19.01 -45.88 -3.10
N ILE A 622 18.73 -46.91 -3.88
CA ILE A 622 17.52 -47.05 -4.69
C ILE A 622 16.71 -48.24 -4.20
N SER A 623 15.51 -48.00 -3.75
CA SER A 623 14.53 -49.02 -3.39
C SER A 623 13.36 -48.99 -4.38
N ASN A 624 13.29 -49.95 -5.28
CA ASN A 624 12.20 -50.13 -6.23
C ASN A 624 11.32 -51.29 -5.78
N SER A 625 10.09 -51.01 -5.37
CA SER A 625 9.21 -51.99 -4.72
C SER A 625 7.73 -51.82 -5.11
N ASN A 626 6.91 -52.79 -4.71
CA ASN A 626 5.44 -52.73 -4.88
C ASN A 626 4.99 -52.48 -6.34
N GLY A 627 5.61 -53.13 -7.32
CA GLY A 627 5.31 -52.99 -8.73
C GLY A 627 5.91 -51.74 -9.40
N GLY A 628 6.78 -51.01 -8.71
CA GLY A 628 7.47 -49.84 -9.23
C GLY A 628 8.26 -50.11 -10.51
N THR A 629 8.28 -49.21 -11.44
CA THR A 629 8.99 -49.32 -12.72
C THR A 629 10.04 -48.22 -12.84
N ILE A 630 11.29 -48.57 -13.17
CA ILE A 630 12.35 -47.64 -13.59
C ILE A 630 12.62 -47.94 -15.06
N SER A 631 12.14 -47.09 -15.97
CA SER A 631 12.20 -47.36 -17.42
C SER A 631 13.47 -46.82 -18.09
N GLY A 632 14.08 -45.76 -17.58
CA GLY A 632 15.27 -45.12 -18.18
C GLY A 632 16.60 -45.76 -17.83
N GLY A 633 16.59 -46.83 -16.99
CA GLY A 633 17.80 -47.47 -16.50
C GLY A 633 18.53 -46.69 -15.40
N ILE A 634 19.58 -47.29 -14.86
CA ILE A 634 20.40 -46.72 -13.78
C ILE A 634 21.85 -46.66 -14.26
N SER A 635 22.55 -45.56 -14.00
CA SER A 635 23.96 -45.39 -14.33
C SER A 635 24.70 -44.85 -13.11
N SER A 636 25.81 -45.52 -12.77
CA SER A 636 26.72 -45.08 -11.72
C SER A 636 28.12 -44.91 -12.29
N SER A 637 28.64 -43.68 -12.25
CA SER A 637 29.98 -43.35 -12.76
C SER A 637 30.83 -42.53 -11.78
N GLY A 638 30.25 -42.15 -10.65
CA GLY A 638 30.94 -41.46 -9.55
C GLY A 638 31.88 -42.38 -8.76
N SER A 639 32.39 -41.88 -7.64
CA SER A 639 33.19 -42.68 -6.70
C SER A 639 32.37 -43.25 -5.52
N GLY A 640 31.11 -42.81 -5.37
CA GLY A 640 30.20 -43.32 -4.35
C GLY A 640 29.60 -44.68 -4.70
N SER A 641 29.12 -45.40 -3.69
CA SER A 641 28.41 -46.67 -3.85
C SER A 641 26.94 -46.40 -4.28
N THR A 642 26.42 -47.28 -5.16
CA THR A 642 25.00 -47.29 -5.50
C THR A 642 24.38 -48.62 -5.09
N SER A 643 23.61 -48.62 -4.00
CA SER A 643 22.88 -49.80 -3.53
C SER A 643 21.48 -49.85 -4.16
N ILE A 644 21.13 -50.97 -4.76
CA ILE A 644 19.88 -51.16 -5.49
C ILE A 644 19.11 -52.35 -4.94
N SER A 645 17.92 -52.11 -4.42
CA SER A 645 16.96 -53.15 -4.06
C SER A 645 15.77 -53.12 -5.03
N ASN A 646 15.52 -54.20 -5.75
CA ASN A 646 14.40 -54.37 -6.66
C ASN A 646 13.55 -55.55 -6.22
N SER A 647 12.34 -55.31 -5.74
CA SER A 647 11.52 -56.33 -5.09
C SER A 647 10.04 -56.23 -5.41
N GLN A 648 9.26 -57.26 -5.03
CA GLN A 648 7.80 -57.23 -5.07
C GLN A 648 7.22 -56.94 -6.48
N GLY A 649 7.70 -57.63 -7.53
CA GLY A 649 7.18 -57.48 -8.90
C GLY A 649 7.59 -56.18 -9.61
N SER A 650 8.55 -55.45 -9.06
CA SER A 650 9.07 -54.21 -9.66
C SER A 650 10.07 -54.51 -10.79
N THR A 651 10.21 -53.55 -11.71
CA THR A 651 11.05 -53.70 -12.90
C THR A 651 12.05 -52.57 -13.06
N ILE A 652 13.24 -52.90 -13.55
CA ILE A 652 14.25 -51.94 -14.02
C ILE A 652 14.55 -52.31 -15.49
N ASN A 653 14.09 -51.45 -16.40
CA ASN A 653 14.34 -51.59 -17.83
C ASN A 653 15.62 -50.86 -18.20
N ASN A 654 16.17 -51.11 -19.41
CA ASN A 654 17.38 -50.49 -19.94
C ASN A 654 18.65 -50.70 -19.09
N GLY A 655 18.56 -51.65 -18.13
CA GLY A 655 19.73 -52.15 -17.40
C GLY A 655 20.37 -51.22 -16.38
N ILE A 656 21.45 -51.71 -15.82
CA ILE A 656 22.30 -50.98 -14.86
C ILE A 656 23.70 -50.88 -15.48
N THR A 657 24.23 -49.66 -15.57
CA THR A 657 25.55 -49.40 -16.13
C THR A 657 26.47 -48.87 -15.02
N VAL A 658 27.64 -49.46 -14.89
CA VAL A 658 28.67 -49.05 -13.92
C VAL A 658 29.93 -48.69 -14.69
N SER A 659 30.55 -47.56 -14.37
CA SER A 659 31.82 -47.14 -14.99
C SER A 659 32.69 -46.37 -13.99
N GLY A 660 33.95 -46.20 -14.31
CA GLY A 660 34.90 -45.52 -13.44
C GLY A 660 35.22 -46.28 -12.17
N SER A 661 35.24 -45.65 -11.02
CA SER A 661 35.45 -46.21 -9.69
C SER A 661 34.13 -46.50 -8.93
N ALA A 662 32.99 -46.37 -9.58
CA ALA A 662 31.69 -46.63 -8.99
C ALA A 662 31.51 -48.09 -8.57
N GLN A 663 30.80 -48.34 -7.48
CA GLN A 663 30.39 -49.65 -7.00
C GLN A 663 28.86 -49.76 -7.01
N VAL A 664 28.32 -50.90 -7.38
CA VAL A 664 26.90 -51.22 -7.30
C VAL A 664 26.70 -52.47 -6.47
N GLU A 665 25.87 -52.40 -5.44
CA GLU A 665 25.52 -53.47 -4.52
C GLU A 665 24.07 -53.89 -4.72
#